data_9db68e75ac03213a831b3e4139f15a8d
#
_entry.id   9db68e75ac03213a831b3e4139f15a8d
#
_cell.length_a   1.000
_cell.length_b   1.000
_cell.length_c   1.000
_cell.angle_alpha   90.00
_cell.angle_beta   90.00
_cell.angle_gamma   90.00
#
_symmetry.space_group_name_H-M   'P 1'
#
loop_
_entity.id
_entity.type
_entity.pdbx_description
1 polymer ?
#
loop_
_entity_poly.entity_id
_entity_poly.type
_entity_poly.pdbx_seq_one_letter_code
_entity_poly.pdbx_strand_id
1 'polypeptide(L)'
;MKTIYTLGAALLIAFSASAEIKIADGGTYRIACAYAPNGTIALGDRHDAVPYIYYVTDATVTPADGWWIISRGGDNGYTIRNAASGQYLVYREGRPQNAQGQYYAKGIQLSTSATDDSALWTITENEGGSVVIASAEQPGQKFNLRTDGSWLVGTYTDASTANGHFYVYDTDGKSIVSDSGGSGDTALSAYVDSIRLNGKDLIYDSKEHVYYASISQRWRDGGDFTGTLFVKPVTDDGSYTLRIGDNTVDGTGTITLPAISCTSDYELTVVKDGTDVGSATLRFTFLPIVEVSVSSCNSSYYTTGTLRVTDPEQAGYDETVIAAYRYRGASAQNYSKKSYAIKLRDENGKSVDREYFGLRNDNNWILDAMTIDKACMRNRVSTDLWNDFATPPYHRRAGWEKKAKTGTRGEFVEVFLNGTYHGLYCMTEKMDRKQLRLKKFVAATETSADTIHGTLFKSDQWNYEVLMGHESDVRYFPHHAPRSYSNDARSETWANYEVKYPDWEKEKIDWGPLWNAINFVATSSDEVFDGSIDKWFDYPVLKDYYLFIELLLATDNHGKNMYFFNYDRLSPDNTEMIGIAPWDLDGTWGRRWDGSNDVTGAEQDFDTFLWKYEHGQHTIYYRLRQSGSWNWNDELKDRYAELRSTYFDTGALVKRFTDYASLFSESGADRREERQWRYYHSDIAADVDYIADWIKRRVAYLDEQYDYTPVPSGIDAPVASTSHVSATGGRGFINISATAPTSVCIYTAAGILARRVEITRPATRVDGLTAGIYIVGNQKVLVR
;
A
#
# COMPACT_ATOMS: atom_id res chain seq x y z
N MET A 1 25.10 31.17 57.27
CA MET A 1 25.56 31.54 55.94
C MET A 1 25.27 30.36 55.00
N LYS A 2 24.21 30.49 54.23
CA LYS A 2 23.84 29.47 53.21
C LYS A 2 24.16 30.08 51.85
N THR A 3 25.11 29.52 51.16
CA THR A 3 25.48 29.92 49.81
C THR A 3 24.55 29.19 48.83
N ILE A 4 23.74 29.96 48.10
CA ILE A 4 22.88 29.49 47.06
C ILE A 4 23.67 29.52 45.76
N TYR A 5 23.86 28.35 45.14
CA TYR A 5 24.35 28.22 43.78
C TYR A 5 23.17 28.34 42.83
N THR A 6 23.12 29.42 42.08
CA THR A 6 22.21 29.64 40.97
C THR A 6 22.81 28.96 39.72
N LEU A 7 22.22 27.87 39.26
CA LEU A 7 22.49 27.27 37.94
C LEU A 7 21.75 28.10 36.89
N GLY A 8 22.49 28.84 36.09
CA GLY A 8 21.96 29.50 34.91
C GLY A 8 21.75 28.46 33.81
N ALA A 9 20.48 28.13 33.53
CA ALA A 9 20.14 27.40 32.32
C ALA A 9 20.25 28.36 31.14
N ALA A 10 21.28 28.22 30.32
CA ALA A 10 21.33 28.86 28.99
C ALA A 10 20.29 28.19 28.10
N LEU A 11 19.20 28.89 27.83
CA LEU A 11 18.21 28.53 26.84
C LEU A 11 18.87 28.72 25.45
N LEU A 12 19.37 27.65 24.84
CA LEU A 12 19.70 27.66 23.42
C LEU A 12 18.37 27.76 22.66
N ILE A 13 18.02 28.96 22.25
CA ILE A 13 17.02 29.18 21.24
C ILE A 13 17.69 28.78 19.92
N ALA A 14 17.38 27.59 19.45
CA ALA A 14 17.68 27.22 18.07
C ALA A 14 16.80 28.10 17.18
N PHE A 15 17.40 29.13 16.56
CA PHE A 15 16.79 29.79 15.42
C PHE A 15 16.74 28.74 14.30
N SER A 16 15.58 28.16 14.05
CA SER A 16 15.32 27.54 12.77
C SER A 16 15.41 28.66 11.74
N ALA A 17 16.40 28.58 10.86
CA ALA A 17 16.42 29.45 9.69
C ALA A 17 15.12 29.18 8.92
N SER A 18 14.27 30.21 8.77
CA SER A 18 13.11 30.13 7.90
C SER A 18 13.60 30.03 6.45
N ALA A 19 13.02 29.14 5.66
CA ALA A 19 13.32 29.08 4.24
C ALA A 19 13.00 30.42 3.58
N GLU A 20 13.80 30.81 2.60
CA GLU A 20 13.62 32.09 1.90
C GLU A 20 12.68 31.90 0.71
N ILE A 21 11.59 32.69 0.65
CA ILE A 21 10.72 32.74 -0.53
C ILE A 21 11.41 33.54 -1.63
N LYS A 22 11.72 32.87 -2.76
CA LYS A 22 12.39 33.46 -3.93
C LYS A 22 11.40 33.63 -5.09
N ILE A 23 10.76 34.78 -5.15
CA ILE A 23 9.91 35.19 -6.28
C ILE A 23 10.68 36.22 -7.10
N ALA A 24 10.96 35.87 -8.36
CA ALA A 24 11.49 36.85 -9.34
C ALA A 24 10.35 37.80 -9.70
N ASP A 25 10.61 39.11 -9.61
CA ASP A 25 9.60 40.14 -9.93
C ASP A 25 9.20 40.03 -11.42
N GLY A 26 7.90 39.88 -11.66
CA GLY A 26 7.37 39.61 -13.00
C GLY A 26 7.60 38.20 -13.52
N GLY A 27 8.08 37.28 -12.69
CA GLY A 27 8.27 35.88 -13.05
C GLY A 27 6.96 35.15 -13.31
N THR A 28 7.01 34.10 -14.13
CA THR A 28 5.86 33.26 -14.48
C THR A 28 5.88 31.97 -13.68
N TYR A 29 4.73 31.63 -13.07
CA TYR A 29 4.61 30.55 -12.10
C TYR A 29 3.37 29.70 -12.32
N ARG A 30 3.47 28.44 -11.92
CA ARG A 30 2.35 27.54 -11.70
C ARG A 30 2.05 27.50 -10.19
N ILE A 31 0.75 27.53 -9.84
CA ILE A 31 0.31 27.48 -8.43
C ILE A 31 -0.48 26.20 -8.23
N ALA A 32 0.07 25.24 -7.48
CA ALA A 32 -0.51 23.94 -7.20
C ALA A 32 -1.01 23.87 -5.75
N CYS A 33 -2.17 23.25 -5.50
CA CYS A 33 -2.67 23.02 -4.15
C CYS A 33 -2.05 21.77 -3.54
N ALA A 34 -1.68 21.80 -2.28
CA ALA A 34 -1.11 20.65 -1.57
C ALA A 34 -2.09 19.46 -1.47
N TYR A 35 -3.40 19.70 -1.53
CA TYR A 35 -4.41 18.65 -1.64
C TYR A 35 -4.31 17.81 -2.93
N ALA A 36 -3.90 18.43 -4.03
CA ALA A 36 -3.73 17.78 -5.34
C ALA A 36 -2.50 18.37 -6.04
N PRO A 37 -1.27 18.05 -5.62
CA PRO A 37 -0.04 18.78 -5.99
C PRO A 37 0.33 18.69 -7.47
N ASN A 38 -0.20 17.73 -8.21
CA ASN A 38 -0.02 17.60 -9.66
C ASN A 38 -0.90 18.55 -10.48
N GLY A 39 -1.79 19.28 -9.82
CA GLY A 39 -2.71 20.20 -10.46
C GLY A 39 -2.19 21.62 -10.55
N THR A 40 -3.05 22.54 -10.99
CA THR A 40 -2.77 23.96 -11.06
C THR A 40 -4.03 24.79 -10.92
N ILE A 41 -3.90 26.01 -10.34
CA ILE A 41 -4.93 27.03 -10.44
C ILE A 41 -4.96 27.54 -11.89
N ALA A 42 -6.12 27.58 -12.51
CA ALA A 42 -6.32 28.08 -13.86
C ALA A 42 -7.53 29.03 -13.97
N LEU A 43 -7.54 29.86 -14.99
CA LEU A 43 -8.74 30.56 -15.43
C LEU A 43 -9.55 29.66 -16.36
N GLY A 44 -10.87 29.68 -16.23
CA GLY A 44 -11.70 28.95 -17.17
C GLY A 44 -13.18 29.07 -16.87
N ASP A 45 -13.94 28.63 -17.83
CA ASP A 45 -15.37 28.48 -17.76
C ASP A 45 -15.67 26.97 -17.70
N ARG A 46 -15.77 26.42 -16.51
CA ARG A 46 -16.07 25.00 -16.33
C ARG A 46 -17.58 24.70 -16.23
N HIS A 47 -18.41 25.72 -16.01
CA HIS A 47 -19.85 25.58 -15.74
C HIS A 47 -20.71 26.68 -16.34
N ASP A 48 -20.47 27.02 -17.58
CA ASP A 48 -21.34 27.86 -18.44
C ASP A 48 -21.61 29.31 -18.00
N ALA A 49 -20.88 29.86 -17.04
CA ALA A 49 -21.42 31.10 -16.53
C ALA A 49 -20.48 32.24 -16.21
N VAL A 50 -19.24 32.03 -15.76
CA VAL A 50 -18.38 33.16 -15.36
C VAL A 50 -16.92 32.76 -15.39
N PRO A 51 -16.01 33.60 -15.91
CA PRO A 51 -14.59 33.38 -15.71
C PRO A 51 -14.29 33.39 -14.23
N TYR A 52 -13.90 32.27 -13.67
CA TYR A 52 -13.51 32.11 -12.29
C TYR A 52 -12.24 31.26 -12.18
N ILE A 53 -11.70 31.24 -11.00
CA ILE A 53 -10.51 30.45 -10.72
C ILE A 53 -10.96 29.06 -10.32
N TYR A 54 -10.56 28.08 -11.10
CA TYR A 54 -10.78 26.68 -10.80
C TYR A 54 -9.47 25.93 -10.70
N TYR A 55 -9.52 24.73 -10.20
CA TYR A 55 -8.37 23.87 -10.04
C TYR A 55 -8.41 22.71 -11.05
N VAL A 56 -7.38 22.61 -11.88
CA VAL A 56 -7.14 21.45 -12.74
C VAL A 56 -6.38 20.44 -11.93
N THR A 57 -7.00 19.31 -11.59
CA THR A 57 -6.45 18.31 -10.64
C THR A 57 -5.32 17.48 -11.21
N ASP A 58 -5.21 17.35 -12.53
CA ASP A 58 -4.15 16.62 -13.21
C ASP A 58 -3.71 17.42 -14.43
N ALA A 59 -2.72 18.28 -14.21
CA ALA A 59 -2.09 19.08 -15.25
C ALA A 59 -0.72 18.49 -15.58
N THR A 60 -0.69 17.41 -16.35
CA THR A 60 0.56 16.85 -16.92
C THR A 60 1.28 17.85 -17.81
N VAL A 61 0.52 18.78 -18.41
CA VAL A 61 1.01 20.00 -19.03
C VAL A 61 0.19 21.15 -18.46
N THR A 62 0.85 22.16 -17.89
CA THR A 62 0.17 23.34 -17.39
C THR A 62 -0.57 24.02 -18.53
N PRO A 63 -1.91 24.14 -18.49
CA PRO A 63 -2.66 24.82 -19.55
C PRO A 63 -2.25 26.29 -19.68
N ALA A 64 -2.44 26.89 -20.83
CA ALA A 64 -2.00 28.27 -21.07
C ALA A 64 -2.59 29.28 -20.05
N ASP A 65 -3.80 29.05 -19.59
CA ASP A 65 -4.51 29.82 -18.57
C ASP A 65 -4.15 29.42 -17.13
N GLY A 66 -3.32 28.43 -16.92
CA GLY A 66 -2.78 27.98 -15.64
C GLY A 66 -1.45 28.64 -15.24
N TRP A 67 -0.91 29.52 -16.07
CA TRP A 67 0.31 30.28 -15.77
C TRP A 67 0.00 31.66 -15.19
N TRP A 68 0.71 32.02 -14.14
CA TRP A 68 0.51 33.24 -13.37
C TRP A 68 1.79 34.07 -13.29
N ILE A 69 1.69 35.35 -13.60
CA ILE A 69 2.78 36.31 -13.43
C ILE A 69 2.66 36.88 -12.04
N ILE A 70 3.71 36.72 -11.22
CA ILE A 70 3.76 37.21 -9.85
C ILE A 70 4.75 38.36 -9.83
N SER A 71 4.29 39.57 -9.42
CA SER A 71 5.12 40.77 -9.34
C SER A 71 5.02 41.42 -7.97
N ARG A 72 6.08 42.07 -7.52
CA ARG A 72 6.05 42.82 -6.26
C ARG A 72 5.11 44.02 -6.38
N GLY A 73 4.23 44.17 -5.38
CA GLY A 73 3.23 45.22 -5.28
C GLY A 73 3.41 46.02 -4.00
N GLY A 74 4.47 46.84 -3.89
CA GLY A 74 4.79 47.58 -2.67
C GLY A 74 5.61 46.76 -1.66
N ASP A 75 5.71 47.27 -0.41
CA ASP A 75 6.65 46.73 0.59
C ASP A 75 6.23 45.36 1.16
N ASN A 76 4.95 44.95 1.08
CA ASN A 76 4.44 43.80 1.79
C ASN A 76 3.50 42.89 0.97
N GLY A 77 3.52 42.93 -0.35
CA GLY A 77 2.59 42.11 -1.15
C GLY A 77 3.03 41.84 -2.56
N TYR A 78 2.29 40.96 -3.19
CA TYR A 78 2.47 40.55 -4.59
C TYR A 78 1.16 40.77 -5.36
N THR A 79 1.26 41.16 -6.61
CA THR A 79 0.16 41.05 -7.56
C THR A 79 0.26 39.69 -8.27
N ILE A 80 -0.87 39.05 -8.50
CA ILE A 80 -0.96 37.77 -9.20
C ILE A 80 -1.81 37.98 -10.45
N ARG A 81 -1.22 37.92 -11.63
CA ARG A 81 -1.86 38.17 -12.91
C ARG A 81 -1.81 36.95 -13.80
N ASN A 82 -2.93 36.56 -14.38
CA ASN A 82 -2.96 35.48 -15.33
C ASN A 82 -2.17 35.80 -16.61
N ALA A 83 -1.29 34.90 -17.02
CA ALA A 83 -0.40 35.15 -18.15
C ALA A 83 -1.15 35.21 -19.50
N ALA A 84 -2.22 34.42 -19.67
CA ALA A 84 -2.98 34.36 -20.91
C ALA A 84 -3.99 35.52 -21.05
N SER A 85 -4.75 35.83 -20.01
CA SER A 85 -5.80 36.88 -20.05
C SER A 85 -5.32 38.26 -19.68
N GLY A 86 -4.18 38.35 -18.98
CA GLY A 86 -3.69 39.64 -18.42
C GLY A 86 -4.49 40.15 -17.23
N GLN A 87 -5.46 39.42 -16.72
CA GLN A 87 -6.30 39.84 -15.59
C GLN A 87 -5.63 39.52 -14.25
N TYR A 88 -5.80 40.39 -13.27
CA TYR A 88 -5.29 40.26 -11.91
C TYR A 88 -6.31 39.61 -11.01
N LEU A 89 -5.82 38.81 -10.04
CA LEU A 89 -6.61 38.37 -8.92
C LEU A 89 -6.77 39.50 -7.93
N VAL A 90 -8.01 39.83 -7.58
CA VAL A 90 -8.34 40.87 -6.59
C VAL A 90 -9.25 40.29 -5.52
N TYR A 91 -9.04 40.69 -4.28
CA TYR A 91 -9.94 40.34 -3.19
C TYR A 91 -11.25 41.13 -3.30
N ARG A 92 -12.37 40.47 -3.07
CA ARG A 92 -13.69 41.10 -2.91
C ARG A 92 -14.46 40.36 -1.84
N GLU A 93 -14.95 41.08 -0.88
CA GLU A 93 -15.71 40.52 0.22
C GLU A 93 -16.95 39.77 -0.29
N GLY A 94 -17.22 38.61 0.32
CA GLY A 94 -18.35 37.76 -0.01
C GLY A 94 -18.19 36.95 -1.30
N ARG A 95 -19.26 36.91 -2.08
CA ARG A 95 -19.31 36.19 -3.37
C ARG A 95 -19.75 37.18 -4.46
N PRO A 96 -18.81 37.90 -5.07
CA PRO A 96 -19.12 38.88 -6.08
C PRO A 96 -19.90 38.33 -7.26
N GLN A 97 -20.69 39.21 -7.91
CA GLN A 97 -21.43 38.89 -9.14
C GLN A 97 -20.92 39.74 -10.31
N ASN A 98 -20.99 39.20 -11.52
CA ASN A 98 -20.79 39.96 -12.73
C ASN A 98 -22.06 40.77 -13.09
N ALA A 99 -22.00 41.55 -14.18
CA ALA A 99 -23.12 42.37 -14.65
C ALA A 99 -24.36 41.53 -15.06
N GLN A 100 -24.18 40.22 -15.31
CA GLN A 100 -25.23 39.26 -15.66
C GLN A 100 -25.81 38.54 -14.42
N GLY A 101 -25.39 38.92 -13.21
CA GLY A 101 -25.88 38.33 -11.97
C GLY A 101 -25.25 36.97 -11.61
N GLN A 102 -24.19 36.55 -12.30
CA GLN A 102 -23.49 35.32 -12.05
C GLN A 102 -22.39 35.50 -11.00
N TYR A 103 -22.18 34.53 -10.13
CA TYR A 103 -21.25 34.61 -9.01
C TYR A 103 -19.82 34.19 -9.37
N TYR A 104 -18.83 34.99 -8.94
CA TYR A 104 -17.43 34.61 -8.85
C TYR A 104 -17.14 33.63 -7.67
N ALA A 105 -15.94 33.13 -7.61
CA ALA A 105 -15.48 32.40 -6.43
C ALA A 105 -15.53 33.32 -5.19
N LYS A 106 -15.81 32.76 -4.02
CA LYS A 106 -15.86 33.50 -2.78
C LYS A 106 -14.53 34.23 -2.54
N GLY A 107 -14.59 35.56 -2.27
CA GLY A 107 -13.43 36.37 -1.93
C GLY A 107 -12.44 36.65 -3.06
N ILE A 108 -12.68 36.18 -4.28
CA ILE A 108 -11.79 36.42 -5.44
C ILE A 108 -12.60 36.88 -6.63
N GLN A 109 -12.08 37.90 -7.31
CA GLN A 109 -12.58 38.41 -8.58
C GLN A 109 -11.42 38.70 -9.53
N LEU A 110 -11.68 38.76 -10.82
CA LEU A 110 -10.73 39.17 -11.84
C LEU A 110 -10.86 40.66 -12.13
N SER A 111 -9.73 41.34 -12.32
CA SER A 111 -9.67 42.78 -12.66
C SER A 111 -8.63 43.02 -13.75
N THR A 112 -8.91 43.98 -14.60
CA THR A 112 -7.92 44.49 -15.59
C THR A 112 -6.92 45.49 -14.98
N SER A 113 -7.13 45.89 -13.71
CA SER A 113 -6.29 46.83 -12.97
C SER A 113 -5.87 46.27 -11.63
N ALA A 114 -4.68 46.65 -11.17
CA ALA A 114 -4.10 46.28 -9.88
C ALA A 114 -3.74 47.57 -9.09
N THR A 115 -4.57 48.62 -9.17
CA THR A 115 -4.24 49.95 -8.62
C THR A 115 -4.60 50.15 -7.15
N ASP A 116 -5.25 49.18 -6.52
CA ASP A 116 -5.66 49.25 -5.12
C ASP A 116 -5.14 48.05 -4.31
N ASP A 117 -5.19 48.13 -2.99
CA ASP A 117 -4.70 47.09 -2.07
C ASP A 117 -5.44 45.76 -2.23
N SER A 118 -6.61 45.76 -2.85
CA SER A 118 -7.38 44.55 -3.12
C SER A 118 -6.70 43.59 -4.11
N ALA A 119 -5.74 44.08 -4.90
CA ALA A 119 -4.95 43.29 -5.83
C ALA A 119 -3.67 42.72 -5.20
N LEU A 120 -3.40 43.05 -3.94
CA LEU A 120 -2.20 42.58 -3.24
C LEU A 120 -2.47 41.32 -2.43
N TRP A 121 -1.56 40.39 -2.56
CA TRP A 121 -1.56 39.09 -1.89
C TRP A 121 -0.25 38.91 -1.12
N THR A 122 -0.34 38.45 0.11
CA THR A 122 0.81 38.00 0.87
C THR A 122 1.06 36.51 0.55
N ILE A 123 2.31 36.16 0.37
CA ILE A 123 2.74 34.78 0.19
C ILE A 123 3.69 34.47 1.33
N THR A 124 3.29 33.59 2.23
CA THR A 124 4.06 33.24 3.42
C THR A 124 4.39 31.77 3.42
N GLU A 125 5.60 31.45 3.82
CA GLU A 125 6.03 30.07 3.95
C GLU A 125 5.20 29.32 4.98
N ASN A 126 4.99 28.04 4.70
CA ASN A 126 4.41 27.07 5.60
C ASN A 126 5.28 25.80 5.57
N GLU A 127 5.10 24.92 6.54
CA GLU A 127 5.86 23.68 6.64
C GLU A 127 5.82 22.85 5.35
N GLY A 128 6.94 22.18 5.03
CA GLY A 128 7.07 21.27 3.88
C GLY A 128 7.18 21.97 2.52
N GLY A 129 7.73 23.19 2.47
CA GLY A 129 7.97 23.93 1.22
C GLY A 129 6.70 24.45 0.55
N SER A 130 5.56 24.37 1.23
CA SER A 130 4.31 24.98 0.79
C SER A 130 4.19 26.43 1.25
N VAL A 131 3.26 27.17 0.67
CA VAL A 131 2.95 28.55 1.07
C VAL A 131 1.46 28.74 1.35
N VAL A 132 1.15 29.72 2.19
CA VAL A 132 -0.20 30.26 2.35
C VAL A 132 -0.28 31.56 1.56
N ILE A 133 -1.30 31.70 0.72
CA ILE A 133 -1.58 32.91 -0.06
C ILE A 133 -2.78 33.58 0.58
N ALA A 134 -2.62 34.79 1.07
CA ALA A 134 -3.68 35.56 1.75
C ALA A 134 -3.86 36.94 1.14
N SER A 135 -5.06 37.51 1.25
CA SER A 135 -5.30 38.91 0.87
C SER A 135 -4.49 39.85 1.76
N ALA A 136 -3.78 40.81 1.20
CA ALA A 136 -3.08 41.84 1.95
C ALA A 136 -4.05 42.77 2.64
N GLU A 137 -5.19 43.09 2.00
CA GLU A 137 -6.27 43.90 2.56
C GLU A 137 -6.98 43.20 3.73
N GLN A 138 -7.17 41.88 3.63
CA GLN A 138 -7.83 41.06 4.65
C GLN A 138 -6.99 39.80 4.95
N PRO A 139 -5.96 39.89 5.81
CA PRO A 139 -5.01 38.80 6.04
C PRO A 139 -5.63 37.50 6.59
N GLY A 140 -6.83 37.58 7.18
CA GLY A 140 -7.61 36.43 7.57
C GLY A 140 -8.23 35.66 6.41
N GLN A 141 -8.27 36.21 5.20
CA GLN A 141 -8.85 35.59 4.01
C GLN A 141 -7.74 34.96 3.17
N LYS A 142 -7.67 33.64 3.20
CA LYS A 142 -6.60 32.83 2.60
C LYS A 142 -7.14 32.00 1.45
N PHE A 143 -6.35 31.75 0.42
CA PHE A 143 -6.72 30.82 -0.64
C PHE A 143 -7.07 29.47 -0.05
N ASN A 144 -8.13 28.87 -0.57
CA ASN A 144 -8.55 27.53 -0.18
C ASN A 144 -9.28 26.87 -1.37
N LEU A 145 -8.91 25.61 -1.63
CA LEU A 145 -9.51 24.79 -2.65
C LEU A 145 -10.76 24.11 -2.09
N ARG A 146 -11.89 24.23 -2.79
CA ARG A 146 -13.10 23.49 -2.46
C ARG A 146 -13.01 22.06 -3.01
N THR A 147 -13.29 21.09 -2.15
CA THR A 147 -13.26 19.64 -2.48
C THR A 147 -14.65 19.03 -2.61
N ASP A 148 -15.68 19.88 -2.69
CA ASP A 148 -17.08 19.48 -2.87
C ASP A 148 -17.46 19.08 -4.32
N GLY A 149 -16.46 18.77 -5.14
CA GLY A 149 -16.64 18.47 -6.56
C GLY A 149 -16.66 19.69 -7.47
N SER A 150 -16.74 20.93 -6.91
CA SER A 150 -16.70 22.16 -7.71
C SER A 150 -15.30 22.53 -8.18
N TRP A 151 -14.27 22.13 -7.42
CA TRP A 151 -12.86 22.47 -7.66
C TRP A 151 -12.59 23.97 -7.78
N LEU A 152 -13.38 24.80 -7.10
CA LEU A 152 -13.23 26.24 -7.10
C LEU A 152 -12.17 26.67 -6.07
N VAL A 153 -11.36 27.66 -6.43
CA VAL A 153 -10.45 28.33 -5.50
C VAL A 153 -11.08 29.64 -5.05
N GLY A 154 -11.24 29.79 -3.76
CA GLY A 154 -11.76 31.01 -3.14
C GLY A 154 -10.94 31.40 -1.92
N THR A 155 -11.40 32.40 -1.13
CA THR A 155 -10.77 32.72 0.14
C THR A 155 -11.65 32.35 1.32
N TYR A 156 -11.01 31.83 2.36
CA TYR A 156 -11.66 31.38 3.60
C TYR A 156 -10.76 31.70 4.79
N THR A 157 -11.35 31.76 5.98
CA THR A 157 -10.61 32.08 7.23
C THR A 157 -9.80 30.91 7.74
N ASP A 158 -10.20 29.67 7.40
CA ASP A 158 -9.46 28.46 7.75
C ASP A 158 -8.59 28.02 6.55
N ALA A 159 -7.30 27.90 6.79
CA ALA A 159 -6.32 27.35 5.86
C ALA A 159 -5.37 26.38 6.60
N SER A 160 -5.85 25.72 7.65
CA SER A 160 -5.06 24.79 8.45
C SER A 160 -4.92 23.40 7.78
N THR A 161 -5.65 23.16 6.70
CA THR A 161 -5.64 21.89 5.95
C THR A 161 -4.90 22.03 4.62
N ALA A 162 -4.56 20.88 4.00
CA ALA A 162 -3.91 20.82 2.69
C ALA A 162 -4.62 21.64 1.59
N ASN A 163 -5.92 21.90 1.74
CA ASN A 163 -6.71 22.72 0.82
C ASN A 163 -6.31 24.21 0.83
N GLY A 164 -5.73 24.68 1.94
CA GLY A 164 -5.28 26.07 2.13
C GLY A 164 -3.78 26.28 1.91
N HIS A 165 -3.05 25.21 1.57
CA HIS A 165 -1.62 25.22 1.33
C HIS A 165 -1.33 25.06 -0.16
N PHE A 166 -0.38 25.82 -0.69
CA PHE A 166 -0.06 25.85 -2.11
C PHE A 166 1.44 25.72 -2.35
N TYR A 167 1.81 25.09 -3.44
CA TYR A 167 3.17 25.10 -3.98
C TYR A 167 3.20 26.05 -5.17
N VAL A 168 4.23 26.85 -5.27
CA VAL A 168 4.44 27.77 -6.39
C VAL A 168 5.74 27.39 -7.09
N TYR A 169 5.64 27.03 -8.37
CA TYR A 169 6.74 26.56 -9.18
C TYR A 169 6.99 27.50 -10.35
N ASP A 170 8.25 27.77 -10.67
CA ASP A 170 8.63 28.50 -11.89
C ASP A 170 8.40 27.65 -13.16
N THR A 171 8.76 28.19 -14.31
CA THR A 171 8.61 27.49 -15.62
C THR A 171 9.49 26.25 -15.75
N ASP A 172 10.54 26.13 -14.96
CA ASP A 172 11.44 24.99 -14.92
C ASP A 172 10.99 23.94 -13.87
N GLY A 173 9.86 24.20 -13.20
CA GLY A 173 9.31 23.32 -12.16
C GLY A 173 9.97 23.47 -10.79
N LYS A 174 10.79 24.48 -10.59
CA LYS A 174 11.48 24.75 -9.32
C LYS A 174 10.57 25.52 -8.36
N SER A 175 10.51 25.07 -7.10
CA SER A 175 9.74 25.75 -6.03
C SER A 175 10.34 27.13 -5.73
N ILE A 176 9.44 28.11 -5.43
CA ILE A 176 9.83 29.44 -4.92
C ILE A 176 10.31 29.42 -3.46
N VAL A 177 9.96 28.38 -2.71
CA VAL A 177 10.46 28.16 -1.34
C VAL A 177 11.79 27.45 -1.46
N SER A 178 12.88 28.15 -1.13
CA SER A 178 14.17 27.49 -1.04
C SER A 178 14.19 26.67 0.25
N ASP A 179 14.46 25.36 0.16
CA ASP A 179 14.74 24.57 1.35
C ASP A 179 15.88 25.23 2.13
N SER A 180 15.57 25.68 3.34
CA SER A 180 16.57 26.21 4.28
C SER A 180 17.25 25.04 4.97
N GLY A 181 18.08 24.32 4.23
CA GLY A 181 18.79 23.16 4.77
C GLY A 181 19.87 22.68 3.83
N GLY A 182 20.98 23.35 3.80
CA GLY A 182 22.16 22.83 3.08
C GLY A 182 22.79 23.88 2.17
N SER A 183 23.99 24.29 2.50
CA SER A 183 24.90 24.97 1.61
C SER A 183 24.96 24.25 0.25
N GLY A 184 24.54 24.94 -0.80
CA GLY A 184 24.81 24.67 -2.22
C GLY A 184 25.08 23.22 -2.59
N ASP A 185 24.05 22.35 -2.64
CA ASP A 185 24.18 21.02 -3.22
C ASP A 185 24.41 21.17 -4.73
N THR A 186 25.65 21.29 -5.10
CA THR A 186 26.05 20.95 -6.47
C THR A 186 25.86 19.44 -6.57
N ALA A 187 24.92 18.97 -7.40
CA ALA A 187 24.66 17.55 -7.57
C ALA A 187 26.02 16.85 -7.74
N LEU A 188 26.29 15.82 -6.91
CA LEU A 188 27.58 15.10 -6.99
C LEU A 188 27.86 14.60 -8.40
N SER A 189 26.83 14.50 -9.25
CA SER A 189 26.91 14.19 -10.69
C SER A 189 27.81 15.13 -11.51
N ALA A 190 28.14 16.31 -10.98
CA ALA A 190 29.17 17.16 -11.61
C ALA A 190 30.60 16.59 -11.47
N TYR A 191 30.82 15.74 -10.48
CA TYR A 191 32.15 15.19 -10.13
C TYR A 191 32.20 13.68 -10.23
N VAL A 192 31.09 12.98 -9.98
CA VAL A 192 31.04 11.52 -10.00
C VAL A 192 29.97 11.02 -10.97
N ASP A 193 30.35 10.08 -11.83
CA ASP A 193 29.47 9.43 -12.82
C ASP A 193 28.54 8.39 -12.17
N SER A 194 29.06 7.66 -11.20
CA SER A 194 28.28 6.67 -10.46
C SER A 194 28.81 6.42 -9.05
N ILE A 195 27.89 6.20 -8.13
CA ILE A 195 28.19 5.77 -6.76
C ILE A 195 27.39 4.49 -6.50
N ARG A 196 28.06 3.43 -6.02
CA ARG A 196 27.41 2.15 -5.70
C ARG A 196 27.74 1.70 -4.30
N LEU A 197 26.75 1.16 -3.63
CA LEU A 197 26.92 0.49 -2.35
C LEU A 197 26.56 -1.00 -2.50
N ASN A 198 27.50 -1.88 -2.17
CA ASN A 198 27.38 -3.33 -2.36
C ASN A 198 26.99 -3.74 -3.78
N GLY A 199 27.51 -3.02 -4.79
CA GLY A 199 27.24 -3.24 -6.20
C GLY A 199 25.91 -2.66 -6.71
N LYS A 200 25.13 -1.98 -5.85
CA LYS A 200 23.85 -1.32 -6.19
C LYS A 200 24.08 0.18 -6.35
N ASP A 201 23.55 0.78 -7.42
CA ASP A 201 23.60 2.22 -7.60
C ASP A 201 22.84 2.93 -6.48
N LEU A 202 23.36 4.05 -6.01
CA LEU A 202 22.60 4.97 -5.18
C LEU A 202 21.52 5.63 -6.02
N ILE A 203 20.32 5.77 -5.46
CA ILE A 203 19.16 6.36 -6.14
C ILE A 203 19.07 7.83 -5.75
N TYR A 204 19.07 8.72 -6.71
CA TYR A 204 19.00 10.16 -6.46
C TYR A 204 17.59 10.67 -6.57
N ASP A 205 17.12 11.32 -5.49
CA ASP A 205 15.89 12.09 -5.49
C ASP A 205 16.17 13.50 -6.02
N SER A 206 15.71 13.77 -7.23
CA SER A 206 15.95 15.07 -7.89
C SER A 206 15.16 16.23 -7.26
N LYS A 207 14.15 15.95 -6.46
CA LYS A 207 13.32 16.94 -5.77
C LYS A 207 13.92 17.35 -4.43
N GLU A 208 14.36 16.37 -3.64
CA GLU A 208 14.95 16.60 -2.30
C GLU A 208 16.49 16.74 -2.35
N HIS A 209 17.11 16.45 -3.50
CA HIS A 209 18.57 16.43 -3.68
C HIS A 209 19.28 15.46 -2.72
N VAL A 210 18.69 14.29 -2.49
CA VAL A 210 19.15 13.26 -1.56
C VAL A 210 19.42 11.95 -2.29
N TYR A 211 20.51 11.29 -1.95
CA TYR A 211 20.78 9.93 -2.37
C TYR A 211 20.15 8.94 -1.43
N TYR A 212 19.64 7.82 -1.96
CA TYR A 212 19.08 6.71 -1.20
C TYR A 212 19.85 5.42 -1.47
N ALA A 213 20.03 4.63 -0.42
CA ALA A 213 20.58 3.29 -0.49
C ALA A 213 19.68 2.30 0.24
N SER A 214 19.27 1.24 -0.44
CA SER A 214 18.60 0.12 0.18
C SER A 214 19.64 -0.84 0.78
N ILE A 215 19.46 -1.24 2.04
CA ILE A 215 20.35 -2.15 2.78
C ILE A 215 19.57 -3.30 3.40
N SER A 216 20.24 -4.43 3.57
CA SER A 216 19.63 -5.66 4.11
C SER A 216 19.01 -5.45 5.49
N GLN A 217 17.84 -6.04 5.69
CA GLN A 217 17.11 -6.05 6.97
C GLN A 217 17.90 -6.70 8.13
N ARG A 218 18.96 -7.45 7.84
CA ARG A 218 19.84 -8.02 8.88
C ARG A 218 20.49 -6.96 9.79
N TRP A 219 20.52 -5.70 9.34
CA TRP A 219 21.09 -4.58 10.09
C TRP A 219 20.08 -3.88 11.01
N ARG A 220 18.81 -4.32 11.02
CA ARG A 220 17.77 -3.75 11.87
C ARG A 220 18.04 -3.90 13.37
N ASP A 221 18.72 -4.96 13.76
CA ASP A 221 19.07 -5.21 15.17
C ASP A 221 20.16 -4.25 15.70
N GLY A 222 20.60 -3.30 14.88
CA GLY A 222 21.71 -2.41 15.19
C GLY A 222 23.07 -3.09 14.97
N GLY A 223 24.11 -2.33 15.07
CA GLY A 223 25.48 -2.78 14.87
C GLY A 223 26.20 -1.96 13.82
N ASP A 224 27.47 -2.25 13.64
CA ASP A 224 28.31 -1.54 12.69
C ASP A 224 28.04 -2.07 11.28
N PHE A 225 27.42 -1.23 10.46
CA PHE A 225 27.22 -1.55 9.04
C PHE A 225 28.56 -1.60 8.33
N THR A 226 28.81 -2.69 7.61
CA THR A 226 29.98 -2.81 6.73
C THR A 226 29.50 -3.08 5.33
N GLY A 227 29.97 -2.26 4.37
CA GLY A 227 29.62 -2.36 2.96
C GLY A 227 30.78 -1.99 2.06
N THR A 228 30.70 -2.40 0.79
CA THR A 228 31.64 -2.00 -0.26
C THR A 228 31.08 -0.79 -1.00
N LEU A 229 31.77 0.34 -0.91
CA LEU A 229 31.45 1.56 -1.64
C LEU A 229 32.33 1.63 -2.89
N PHE A 230 31.69 1.95 -4.01
CA PHE A 230 32.36 2.22 -5.29
C PHE A 230 32.01 3.63 -5.76
N VAL A 231 33.01 4.35 -6.24
CA VAL A 231 32.86 5.67 -6.84
C VAL A 231 33.60 5.72 -8.17
N LYS A 232 32.96 6.26 -9.21
CA LYS A 232 33.54 6.50 -10.49
C LYS A 232 33.48 8.00 -10.80
N PRO A 233 34.61 8.69 -10.97
CA PRO A 233 34.61 10.11 -11.34
C PRO A 233 34.11 10.34 -12.77
N VAL A 234 33.62 11.56 -13.04
CA VAL A 234 33.22 12.00 -14.40
C VAL A 234 34.43 12.19 -15.29
N THR A 235 35.56 12.66 -14.74
CA THR A 235 36.80 12.97 -15.46
C THR A 235 37.98 12.35 -14.74
N ASP A 236 39.06 12.11 -15.48
CA ASP A 236 40.35 11.63 -14.94
C ASP A 236 41.36 12.80 -14.73
N ASP A 237 40.86 14.01 -14.49
CA ASP A 237 41.65 15.22 -14.38
C ASP A 237 42.13 15.55 -12.95
N GLY A 238 42.17 14.55 -12.07
CA GLY A 238 42.60 14.68 -10.69
C GLY A 238 42.34 13.41 -9.89
N SER A 239 42.76 13.43 -8.60
CA SER A 239 42.43 12.35 -7.66
C SER A 239 41.08 12.63 -7.00
N TYR A 240 40.08 11.75 -7.24
CA TYR A 240 38.74 11.86 -6.65
C TYR A 240 38.55 10.79 -5.61
N THR A 241 38.12 11.19 -4.42
CA THR A 241 37.68 10.26 -3.35
C THR A 241 36.32 10.63 -2.85
N LEU A 242 35.60 9.65 -2.30
CA LEU A 242 34.31 9.85 -1.66
C LEU A 242 34.43 9.62 -0.16
N ARG A 243 34.04 10.59 0.64
CA ARG A 243 34.03 10.53 2.10
C ARG A 243 32.61 10.33 2.63
N ILE A 244 32.45 9.42 3.58
CA ILE A 244 31.24 9.20 4.36
C ILE A 244 31.61 8.87 5.82
N GLY A 245 31.20 9.72 6.78
CA GLY A 245 31.70 9.63 8.15
C GLY A 245 33.23 9.65 8.18
N ASP A 246 33.82 8.72 8.89
CA ASP A 246 35.29 8.58 9.00
C ASP A 246 35.92 7.79 7.83
N ASN A 247 35.11 7.35 6.86
CA ASN A 247 35.60 6.54 5.73
C ASN A 247 35.89 7.43 4.51
N THR A 248 37.02 7.17 3.84
CA THR A 248 37.39 7.77 2.55
C THR A 248 37.69 6.65 1.56
N VAL A 249 37.07 6.69 0.40
CA VAL A 249 37.18 5.65 -0.64
C VAL A 249 37.69 6.26 -1.94
N ASP A 250 38.75 5.66 -2.47
CA ASP A 250 39.28 5.89 -3.81
C ASP A 250 38.88 4.70 -4.72
N GLY A 251 38.09 4.96 -5.72
CA GLY A 251 37.54 3.93 -6.62
C GLY A 251 36.65 2.93 -5.89
N THR A 252 37.23 1.94 -5.22
CA THR A 252 36.47 0.90 -4.49
C THR A 252 37.09 0.69 -3.11
N GLY A 253 36.26 0.71 -2.07
CA GLY A 253 36.73 0.49 -0.70
C GLY A 253 35.62 -0.02 0.23
N THR A 254 36.06 -0.58 1.35
CA THR A 254 35.14 -0.97 2.42
C THR A 254 34.87 0.22 3.33
N ILE A 255 33.60 0.46 3.63
CA ILE A 255 33.17 1.44 4.62
C ILE A 255 32.59 0.73 5.85
N THR A 256 32.75 1.34 7.02
CA THR A 256 32.08 0.91 8.24
C THR A 256 31.40 2.12 8.86
N LEU A 257 30.09 2.01 9.07
CA LEU A 257 29.27 3.03 9.72
C LEU A 257 28.74 2.46 11.04
N PRO A 258 29.16 3.01 12.18
CA PRO A 258 28.75 2.51 13.48
C PRO A 258 27.26 2.78 13.70
N ALA A 259 26.56 1.81 14.28
CA ALA A 259 25.15 1.91 14.65
C ALA A 259 24.27 2.52 13.55
N ILE A 260 24.29 1.88 12.36
CA ILE A 260 23.52 2.36 11.18
C ILE A 260 22.05 2.62 11.51
N SER A 261 21.52 3.75 11.07
CA SER A 261 20.12 4.12 11.24
C SER A 261 19.53 4.63 9.93
N CYS A 262 18.40 4.06 9.49
CA CYS A 262 17.68 4.56 8.31
C CYS A 262 16.83 5.80 8.60
N THR A 263 16.77 6.25 9.85
CA THR A 263 16.11 7.50 10.24
C THR A 263 17.06 8.69 10.36
N SER A 264 18.35 8.47 10.10
CA SER A 264 19.41 9.48 10.13
C SER A 264 19.90 9.80 8.72
N ASP A 265 20.31 11.04 8.53
CA ASP A 265 20.97 11.51 7.32
C ASP A 265 22.49 11.36 7.46
N TYR A 266 23.15 10.95 6.39
CA TYR A 266 24.61 10.81 6.29
C TYR A 266 25.11 11.75 5.21
N GLU A 267 26.27 12.39 5.46
CA GLU A 267 26.89 13.26 4.45
C GLU A 267 27.81 12.45 3.56
N LEU A 268 27.62 12.58 2.24
CA LEU A 268 28.55 12.14 1.20
C LEU A 268 29.34 13.36 0.72
N THR A 269 30.67 13.33 0.80
CA THR A 269 31.50 14.43 0.31
C THR A 269 32.47 13.94 -0.76
N VAL A 270 32.47 14.58 -1.92
CA VAL A 270 33.47 14.36 -2.96
C VAL A 270 34.69 15.25 -2.68
N VAL A 271 35.85 14.64 -2.61
CA VAL A 271 37.12 15.31 -2.40
C VAL A 271 37.93 15.17 -3.65
N LYS A 272 38.35 16.29 -4.28
CA LYS A 272 39.26 16.36 -5.43
C LYS A 272 40.59 16.94 -4.99
N ASP A 273 41.68 16.23 -5.24
CA ASP A 273 43.04 16.65 -4.90
C ASP A 273 43.21 17.18 -3.46
N GLY A 274 42.49 16.52 -2.51
CA GLY A 274 42.50 16.88 -1.09
C GLY A 274 41.57 18.05 -0.70
N THR A 275 40.77 18.57 -1.65
CA THR A 275 39.83 19.66 -1.40
C THR A 275 38.38 19.17 -1.55
N ASP A 276 37.49 19.50 -0.60
CA ASP A 276 36.08 19.22 -0.70
C ASP A 276 35.45 20.05 -1.83
N VAL A 277 34.88 19.36 -2.83
CA VAL A 277 34.34 20.01 -4.05
C VAL A 277 32.84 19.90 -4.18
N GLY A 278 32.22 18.97 -3.45
CA GLY A 278 30.77 18.81 -3.43
C GLY A 278 30.35 17.88 -2.29
N SER A 279 29.16 18.10 -1.76
CA SER A 279 28.55 17.21 -0.77
C SER A 279 27.08 16.95 -1.09
N ALA A 280 26.54 15.86 -0.59
CA ALA A 280 25.11 15.52 -0.67
C ALA A 280 24.70 14.66 0.52
N THR A 281 23.41 14.62 0.78
CA THR A 281 22.82 13.74 1.80
C THR A 281 22.63 12.34 1.27
N LEU A 282 22.98 11.33 2.06
CA LEU A 282 22.63 9.91 1.85
C LEU A 282 21.66 9.45 2.94
N ARG A 283 20.56 8.81 2.55
CA ARG A 283 19.60 8.13 3.41
C ARG A 283 19.59 6.63 3.13
N PHE A 284 19.49 5.86 4.19
CA PHE A 284 19.31 4.42 4.07
C PHE A 284 17.84 4.03 4.24
N THR A 285 17.50 2.87 3.70
CA THR A 285 16.22 2.19 3.95
C THR A 285 16.45 0.68 4.05
N PHE A 286 15.65 0.00 4.87
CA PHE A 286 15.60 -1.46 4.90
C PHE A 286 14.62 -2.06 3.89
N LEU A 287 13.88 -1.20 3.19
CA LEU A 287 12.95 -1.64 2.14
C LEU A 287 13.66 -1.69 0.79
N PRO A 288 13.29 -2.62 -0.09
CA PRO A 288 13.69 -2.56 -1.48
C PRO A 288 13.19 -1.26 -2.13
N ILE A 289 13.90 -0.80 -3.16
CA ILE A 289 13.54 0.39 -3.92
C ILE A 289 13.11 -0.01 -5.34
N VAL A 290 12.02 0.59 -5.81
CA VAL A 290 11.49 0.42 -7.15
C VAL A 290 11.48 1.77 -7.87
N GLU A 291 12.22 1.87 -8.95
CA GLU A 291 12.24 3.04 -9.82
C GLU A 291 11.33 2.82 -11.02
N VAL A 292 10.41 3.72 -11.22
CA VAL A 292 9.45 3.76 -12.32
C VAL A 292 9.74 4.98 -13.16
N SER A 293 10.04 4.79 -14.45
CA SER A 293 10.17 5.90 -15.39
C SER A 293 9.13 5.75 -16.49
N VAL A 294 8.19 6.66 -16.55
CA VAL A 294 7.11 6.67 -17.53
C VAL A 294 6.66 8.12 -17.79
N SER A 295 6.58 8.52 -19.05
CA SER A 295 6.25 9.90 -19.42
C SER A 295 4.81 10.33 -19.07
N SER A 296 3.88 9.38 -19.12
CA SER A 296 2.48 9.59 -18.74
C SER A 296 1.85 8.25 -18.40
N CYS A 297 0.78 8.26 -17.63
CA CYS A 297 0.03 7.04 -17.31
C CYS A 297 -1.48 7.34 -17.27
N ASN A 298 -2.29 6.39 -17.70
CA ASN A 298 -3.76 6.50 -17.67
C ASN A 298 -4.40 5.14 -17.37
N SER A 299 -5.72 5.08 -17.26
CA SER A 299 -6.46 3.86 -16.92
C SER A 299 -6.89 3.03 -18.14
N SER A 300 -6.83 3.58 -19.35
CA SER A 300 -7.42 2.96 -20.55
C SER A 300 -6.44 2.07 -21.31
N TYR A 301 -5.18 2.48 -21.40
CA TYR A 301 -4.14 1.74 -22.14
C TYR A 301 -2.80 1.72 -21.39
N TYR A 302 -1.94 0.82 -21.80
CA TYR A 302 -0.59 0.71 -21.23
C TYR A 302 0.38 1.67 -21.94
N THR A 303 1.10 2.47 -21.17
CA THR A 303 2.20 3.35 -21.64
C THR A 303 3.53 2.69 -21.35
N THR A 304 4.42 2.69 -22.32
CA THR A 304 5.76 2.12 -22.18
C THR A 304 6.67 3.05 -21.38
N GLY A 305 7.46 2.46 -20.50
CA GLY A 305 8.47 3.08 -19.67
C GLY A 305 9.51 2.06 -19.25
N THR A 306 10.18 2.28 -18.13
CA THR A 306 11.15 1.35 -17.56
C THR A 306 10.89 1.09 -16.10
N LEU A 307 11.32 -0.08 -15.62
CA LEU A 307 11.32 -0.51 -14.22
C LEU A 307 12.74 -0.91 -13.83
N ARG A 308 13.21 -0.41 -12.70
CA ARG A 308 14.40 -0.92 -12.02
C ARG A 308 14.05 -1.29 -10.60
N VAL A 309 14.50 -2.46 -10.14
CA VAL A 309 14.24 -2.96 -8.79
C VAL A 309 15.57 -3.18 -8.10
N THR A 310 15.79 -2.48 -7.00
CA THR A 310 16.95 -2.63 -6.12
C THR A 310 16.54 -3.41 -4.89
N ASP A 311 16.90 -4.71 -4.86
CA ASP A 311 16.66 -5.60 -3.73
C ASP A 311 17.96 -5.84 -2.97
N PRO A 312 18.09 -5.38 -1.72
CA PRO A 312 19.33 -5.51 -0.95
C PRO A 312 19.62 -6.94 -0.50
N GLU A 313 18.63 -7.83 -0.56
CA GLU A 313 18.79 -9.25 -0.16
C GLU A 313 19.27 -10.12 -1.34
N GLN A 314 19.20 -9.63 -2.57
CA GLN A 314 19.58 -10.38 -3.77
C GLN A 314 20.80 -9.77 -4.44
N ALA A 315 21.87 -10.53 -4.60
CA ALA A 315 23.02 -10.13 -5.38
C ALA A 315 22.66 -10.05 -6.88
N GLY A 316 23.06 -8.97 -7.56
CA GLY A 316 22.97 -8.85 -9.02
C GLY A 316 21.68 -8.27 -9.59
N TYR A 317 20.72 -7.85 -8.77
CA TYR A 317 19.46 -7.28 -9.26
C TYR A 317 19.47 -5.75 -9.27
N ASP A 318 20.05 -5.17 -10.33
CA ASP A 318 19.89 -3.75 -10.69
C ASP A 318 19.57 -3.61 -12.19
N GLU A 319 18.96 -4.64 -12.77
CA GLU A 319 18.59 -4.63 -14.17
C GLU A 319 17.42 -3.67 -14.41
N THR A 320 17.60 -2.71 -15.31
CA THR A 320 16.51 -1.91 -15.84
C THR A 320 15.80 -2.69 -16.95
N VAL A 321 14.51 -2.92 -16.80
CA VAL A 321 13.69 -3.63 -17.79
C VAL A 321 12.66 -2.70 -18.41
N ILE A 322 12.31 -2.94 -19.67
CA ILE A 322 11.18 -2.25 -20.32
C ILE A 322 9.89 -2.73 -19.64
N ALA A 323 9.08 -1.77 -19.25
CA ALA A 323 7.79 -2.03 -18.60
C ALA A 323 6.69 -1.17 -19.20
N ALA A 324 5.47 -1.69 -19.21
CA ALA A 324 4.29 -0.96 -19.62
C ALA A 324 3.38 -0.76 -18.41
N TYR A 325 2.91 0.46 -18.23
CA TYR A 325 2.18 0.92 -17.05
C TYR A 325 0.76 1.35 -17.39
N ARG A 326 -0.16 1.08 -16.48
CA ARG A 326 -1.53 1.58 -16.52
C ARG A 326 -2.03 1.81 -15.10
N TYR A 327 -2.79 2.88 -14.86
CA TYR A 327 -3.50 3.03 -13.58
C TYR A 327 -4.50 1.89 -13.40
N ARG A 328 -4.65 1.44 -12.16
CA ARG A 328 -5.58 0.37 -11.81
C ARG A 328 -6.45 0.75 -10.61
N GLY A 329 -7.47 -0.07 -10.37
CA GLY A 329 -8.49 0.12 -9.36
C GLY A 329 -9.77 0.67 -9.95
N ALA A 330 -10.85 0.66 -9.18
CA ALA A 330 -12.10 1.34 -9.49
C ALA A 330 -12.12 2.72 -8.79
N SER A 331 -12.59 2.80 -7.55
CA SER A 331 -12.57 4.02 -6.73
C SER A 331 -11.16 4.54 -6.45
N ALA A 332 -10.16 3.66 -6.35
CA ALA A 332 -8.76 4.03 -6.13
C ALA A 332 -8.19 4.97 -7.21
N GLN A 333 -8.78 5.01 -8.41
CA GLN A 333 -8.39 5.96 -9.46
C GLN A 333 -8.78 7.40 -9.17
N ASN A 334 -9.65 7.65 -8.21
CA ASN A 334 -10.05 9.00 -7.80
C ASN A 334 -9.02 9.68 -6.88
N TYR A 335 -8.08 8.93 -6.31
CA TYR A 335 -7.06 9.46 -5.42
C TYR A 335 -5.81 9.89 -6.18
N SER A 336 -5.03 10.83 -5.62
CA SER A 336 -3.80 11.33 -6.26
C SER A 336 -2.69 10.29 -6.25
N LYS A 337 -2.54 9.54 -5.16
CA LYS A 337 -1.61 8.39 -5.08
C LYS A 337 -2.21 7.21 -5.84
N LYS A 338 -1.64 6.87 -6.97
CA LYS A 338 -2.19 5.87 -7.91
C LYS A 338 -1.56 4.50 -7.73
N SER A 339 -2.38 3.45 -7.86
CA SER A 339 -1.87 2.08 -8.04
C SER A 339 -1.62 1.78 -9.52
N TYR A 340 -0.58 0.99 -9.80
CA TYR A 340 -0.15 0.68 -11.17
C TYR A 340 -0.27 -0.80 -11.47
N ALA A 341 -0.79 -1.13 -12.65
CA ALA A 341 -0.61 -2.43 -13.28
C ALA A 341 0.62 -2.36 -14.18
N ILE A 342 1.54 -3.31 -14.02
CA ILE A 342 2.83 -3.36 -14.72
C ILE A 342 2.89 -4.61 -15.59
N LYS A 343 3.39 -4.46 -16.82
CA LYS A 343 3.69 -5.58 -17.73
C LYS A 343 5.14 -5.46 -18.22
N LEU A 344 5.99 -6.42 -17.86
CA LEU A 344 7.37 -6.46 -18.32
C LEU A 344 7.45 -6.92 -19.79
N ARG A 345 8.32 -6.29 -20.56
CA ARG A 345 8.48 -6.47 -22.00
C ARG A 345 9.95 -6.56 -22.39
N ASP A 346 10.24 -7.19 -23.52
CA ASP A 346 11.49 -7.03 -24.23
C ASP A 346 11.42 -5.87 -25.26
N GLU A 347 12.51 -5.63 -25.94
CA GLU A 347 12.62 -4.58 -26.99
C GLU A 347 11.62 -4.77 -28.14
N ASN A 348 11.14 -6.00 -28.36
CA ASN A 348 10.17 -6.33 -29.38
C ASN A 348 8.71 -6.29 -28.85
N GLY A 349 8.50 -5.86 -27.60
CA GLY A 349 7.20 -5.80 -26.96
C GLY A 349 6.66 -7.14 -26.47
N LYS A 350 7.46 -8.23 -26.53
CA LYS A 350 7.10 -9.54 -26.03
C LYS A 350 7.22 -9.58 -24.49
N SER A 351 6.37 -10.36 -23.84
CA SER A 351 6.40 -10.54 -22.39
C SER A 351 7.70 -11.19 -21.91
N VAL A 352 8.27 -10.63 -20.85
CA VAL A 352 9.48 -11.12 -20.18
C VAL A 352 9.15 -11.37 -18.71
N ASP A 353 9.31 -12.61 -18.25
CA ASP A 353 9.11 -12.95 -16.86
C ASP A 353 10.34 -12.59 -16.03
N ARG A 354 10.14 -12.06 -14.81
CA ARG A 354 11.16 -11.79 -13.80
C ARG A 354 10.64 -12.25 -12.44
N GLU A 355 11.57 -12.68 -11.60
CA GLU A 355 11.33 -12.95 -10.19
C GLU A 355 11.85 -11.79 -9.36
N TYR A 356 11.02 -11.23 -8.50
CA TYR A 356 11.38 -10.18 -7.55
C TYR A 356 11.04 -10.64 -6.12
N PHE A 357 11.90 -10.36 -5.14
CA PHE A 357 11.66 -10.59 -3.70
C PHE A 357 11.29 -12.05 -3.36
N GLY A 358 11.77 -13.03 -4.11
CA GLY A 358 11.37 -14.44 -3.95
C GLY A 358 9.89 -14.70 -4.24
N LEU A 359 9.19 -13.77 -4.90
CA LEU A 359 7.83 -13.94 -5.39
C LEU A 359 7.84 -14.80 -6.66
N ARG A 360 6.68 -14.99 -7.30
CA ARG A 360 6.63 -15.82 -8.51
C ARG A 360 7.36 -15.17 -9.69
N ASN A 361 7.96 -15.96 -10.57
CA ASN A 361 8.50 -15.49 -11.83
C ASN A 361 7.36 -15.18 -12.81
N ASP A 362 7.14 -13.89 -13.08
CA ASP A 362 6.04 -13.40 -13.93
C ASP A 362 6.40 -12.09 -14.64
N ASN A 363 5.60 -11.74 -15.64
CA ASN A 363 5.68 -10.47 -16.34
C ASN A 363 4.60 -9.48 -15.89
N ASN A 364 3.64 -9.88 -15.06
CA ASN A 364 2.55 -9.02 -14.59
C ASN A 364 2.68 -8.75 -13.10
N TRP A 365 2.83 -7.48 -12.75
CA TRP A 365 2.98 -7.02 -11.38
C TRP A 365 1.99 -5.91 -11.07
N ILE A 366 1.78 -5.67 -9.80
CA ILE A 366 0.97 -4.56 -9.30
C ILE A 366 1.82 -3.78 -8.30
N LEU A 367 1.89 -2.46 -8.45
CA LEU A 367 2.27 -1.55 -7.38
C LEU A 367 0.98 -1.04 -6.74
N ASP A 368 0.69 -1.53 -5.55
CA ASP A 368 -0.48 -1.12 -4.77
C ASP A 368 -0.13 0.10 -3.93
N ALA A 369 -0.85 1.19 -4.15
CA ALA A 369 -0.64 2.46 -3.46
C ALA A 369 -1.18 2.47 -2.02
N MET A 370 -2.09 1.55 -1.70
CA MET A 370 -2.73 1.41 -0.37
C MET A 370 -3.40 2.72 0.11
N THR A 371 -3.91 3.53 -0.80
CA THR A 371 -4.27 4.94 -0.55
C THR A 371 -5.37 5.11 0.48
N ILE A 372 -6.36 4.21 0.54
CA ILE A 372 -7.45 4.31 1.51
C ILE A 372 -7.08 3.73 2.88
N ASP A 373 -6.03 2.93 2.94
CA ASP A 373 -5.58 2.27 4.17
C ASP A 373 -4.56 3.14 4.90
N LYS A 374 -4.97 3.79 5.98
CA LYS A 374 -4.11 4.66 6.79
C LYS A 374 -2.90 3.94 7.42
N ALA A 375 -2.98 2.63 7.64
CA ALA A 375 -1.86 1.82 8.09
C ALA A 375 -0.94 1.36 6.95
N CYS A 376 -1.35 1.49 5.70
CA CYS A 376 -0.62 1.03 4.50
C CYS A 376 -0.31 -0.48 4.48
N MET A 377 -1.05 -1.34 5.19
CA MET A 377 -0.72 -2.76 5.29
C MET A 377 -1.90 -3.73 5.40
N ARG A 378 -3.15 -3.24 5.55
CA ARG A 378 -4.34 -4.10 5.76
C ARG A 378 -4.50 -5.16 4.69
N ASN A 379 -4.41 -4.76 3.41
CA ASN A 379 -4.54 -5.67 2.28
C ASN A 379 -3.45 -6.76 2.32
N ARG A 380 -2.19 -6.39 2.61
CA ARG A 380 -1.08 -7.33 2.66
C ARG A 380 -1.18 -8.27 3.87
N VAL A 381 -1.40 -7.73 5.06
CA VAL A 381 -1.55 -8.52 6.30
C VAL A 381 -2.72 -9.50 6.17
N SER A 382 -3.85 -9.06 5.64
CA SER A 382 -5.02 -9.93 5.43
C SER A 382 -4.71 -11.07 4.44
N THR A 383 -4.04 -10.75 3.33
CA THR A 383 -3.69 -11.77 2.34
C THR A 383 -2.62 -12.73 2.85
N ASP A 384 -1.67 -12.26 3.66
CA ASP A 384 -0.68 -13.12 4.32
C ASP A 384 -1.34 -14.08 5.31
N LEU A 385 -2.28 -13.56 6.11
CA LEU A 385 -3.08 -14.40 7.01
C LEU A 385 -3.82 -15.49 6.23
N TRP A 386 -4.50 -15.13 5.12
CA TRP A 386 -5.15 -16.10 4.24
C TRP A 386 -4.20 -17.17 3.71
N ASN A 387 -3.02 -16.76 3.24
CA ASN A 387 -2.01 -17.69 2.73
C ASN A 387 -1.51 -18.69 3.77
N ASP A 388 -1.51 -18.29 5.05
CA ASP A 388 -0.97 -19.13 6.14
C ASP A 388 -1.97 -20.21 6.58
N PHE A 389 -3.26 -19.90 6.67
CA PHE A 389 -4.23 -20.82 7.28
C PHE A 389 -5.19 -21.49 6.29
N ALA A 390 -5.44 -20.87 5.12
CA ALA A 390 -6.50 -21.32 4.25
C ALA A 390 -6.26 -22.72 3.72
N THR A 391 -7.30 -23.50 3.71
CA THR A 391 -7.31 -24.83 3.08
C THR A 391 -6.88 -24.70 1.61
N PRO A 392 -5.91 -25.51 1.16
CA PRO A 392 -5.51 -25.50 -0.24
C PRO A 392 -6.69 -25.81 -1.17
N PRO A 393 -6.77 -25.19 -2.37
CA PRO A 393 -7.88 -25.43 -3.28
C PRO A 393 -8.01 -26.89 -3.71
N TYR A 394 -9.21 -27.32 -4.07
CA TYR A 394 -9.55 -28.73 -4.35
C TYR A 394 -8.59 -29.43 -5.30
N HIS A 395 -8.18 -28.78 -6.40
CA HIS A 395 -7.27 -29.36 -7.38
C HIS A 395 -5.83 -29.51 -6.84
N ARG A 396 -5.43 -28.71 -5.83
CA ARG A 396 -4.17 -28.95 -5.11
C ARG A 396 -4.29 -30.10 -4.13
N ARG A 397 -5.40 -30.19 -3.39
CA ARG A 397 -5.67 -31.33 -2.49
C ARG A 397 -5.77 -32.65 -3.25
N ALA A 398 -6.34 -32.62 -4.47
CA ALA A 398 -6.37 -33.80 -5.37
C ALA A 398 -4.98 -34.15 -5.94
N GLY A 399 -3.95 -33.34 -5.71
CA GLY A 399 -2.59 -33.58 -6.19
C GLY A 399 -2.32 -33.19 -7.65
N TRP A 400 -3.31 -32.56 -8.33
CA TRP A 400 -3.17 -32.22 -9.75
C TRP A 400 -2.25 -31.01 -9.96
N GLU A 401 -2.27 -30.02 -9.05
CA GLU A 401 -1.45 -28.80 -9.13
C GLU A 401 -0.86 -28.41 -7.76
N LYS A 402 0.30 -28.98 -7.44
CA LYS A 402 0.94 -28.86 -6.11
C LYS A 402 1.26 -27.42 -5.68
N LYS A 403 1.37 -26.47 -6.61
CA LYS A 403 1.77 -25.10 -6.36
C LYS A 403 0.60 -24.10 -6.45
N ALA A 404 -0.63 -24.55 -6.64
CA ALA A 404 -1.79 -23.66 -6.70
C ALA A 404 -2.00 -22.93 -5.37
N LYS A 405 -2.29 -21.64 -5.45
CA LYS A 405 -2.54 -20.74 -4.31
C LYS A 405 -3.75 -19.86 -4.58
N THR A 406 -4.56 -19.63 -3.57
CA THR A 406 -5.74 -18.75 -3.61
C THR A 406 -5.48 -17.36 -3.04
N GLY A 407 -4.30 -17.09 -2.51
CA GLY A 407 -3.85 -15.77 -2.10
C GLY A 407 -2.61 -15.33 -2.86
N THR A 408 -2.40 -14.03 -2.99
CA THR A 408 -1.21 -13.41 -3.58
C THR A 408 -0.17 -13.11 -2.50
N ARG A 409 1.10 -12.96 -2.93
CA ARG A 409 2.18 -12.45 -2.07
C ARG A 409 2.63 -11.09 -2.57
N GLY A 410 3.31 -10.36 -1.75
CA GLY A 410 3.87 -9.06 -2.10
C GLY A 410 4.96 -8.63 -1.14
N GLU A 411 5.70 -7.60 -1.52
CA GLU A 411 6.78 -6.99 -0.74
C GLU A 411 6.53 -5.48 -0.67
N PHE A 412 6.76 -4.90 0.51
CA PHE A 412 6.73 -3.45 0.67
C PHE A 412 7.99 -2.83 0.08
N VAL A 413 7.81 -1.77 -0.67
CA VAL A 413 8.87 -1.11 -1.42
C VAL A 413 8.74 0.39 -1.32
N GLU A 414 9.85 1.11 -1.41
CA GLU A 414 9.83 2.55 -1.64
C GLU A 414 9.92 2.83 -3.14
N VAL A 415 9.01 3.65 -3.65
CA VAL A 415 8.91 3.94 -5.08
C VAL A 415 9.48 5.31 -5.41
N PHE A 416 10.29 5.36 -6.45
CA PHE A 416 10.72 6.58 -7.12
C PHE A 416 10.05 6.65 -8.48
N LEU A 417 9.34 7.73 -8.74
CA LEU A 417 8.65 7.98 -10.01
C LEU A 417 9.36 9.12 -10.74
N ASN A 418 9.91 8.80 -11.92
CA ASN A 418 10.65 9.76 -12.76
C ASN A 418 11.76 10.50 -11.99
N GLY A 419 12.51 9.77 -11.16
CA GLY A 419 13.64 10.31 -10.41
C GLY A 419 13.27 11.10 -9.15
N THR A 420 12.02 11.03 -8.67
CA THR A 420 11.59 11.63 -7.41
C THR A 420 10.96 10.61 -6.49
N TYR A 421 11.16 10.75 -5.18
CA TYR A 421 10.52 9.90 -4.18
C TYR A 421 8.99 10.01 -4.28
N HIS A 422 8.34 8.87 -4.41
CA HIS A 422 6.90 8.83 -4.65
C HIS A 422 6.12 8.15 -3.50
N GLY A 423 6.80 7.48 -2.57
CA GLY A 423 6.18 6.93 -1.37
C GLY A 423 6.31 5.44 -1.20
N LEU A 424 5.66 4.94 -0.14
CA LEU A 424 5.59 3.54 0.23
C LEU A 424 4.50 2.82 -0.59
N TYR A 425 4.84 1.70 -1.20
CA TYR A 425 3.94 0.84 -2.00
C TYR A 425 4.09 -0.62 -1.59
N CYS A 426 3.13 -1.45 -1.98
CA CYS A 426 3.30 -2.90 -1.96
C CYS A 426 3.40 -3.41 -3.41
N MET A 427 4.55 -3.97 -3.78
CA MET A 427 4.69 -4.67 -5.06
C MET A 427 4.15 -6.09 -4.89
N THR A 428 3.07 -6.43 -5.60
CA THR A 428 2.33 -7.66 -5.36
C THR A 428 2.09 -8.48 -6.62
N GLU A 429 1.97 -9.79 -6.42
CA GLU A 429 1.51 -10.75 -7.43
C GLU A 429 0.08 -10.42 -7.87
N LYS A 430 -0.27 -10.80 -9.08
CA LYS A 430 -1.63 -10.67 -9.60
C LYS A 430 -2.42 -11.96 -9.37
N MET A 431 -3.67 -11.86 -8.92
CA MET A 431 -4.60 -12.99 -8.94
C MET A 431 -4.99 -13.28 -10.40
N ASP A 432 -4.58 -14.41 -10.91
CA ASP A 432 -4.80 -14.82 -12.30
C ASP A 432 -4.73 -16.36 -12.46
N ARG A 433 -4.85 -16.82 -13.71
CA ARG A 433 -4.71 -18.25 -14.07
C ARG A 433 -3.40 -18.85 -13.55
N LYS A 434 -2.27 -18.12 -13.61
CA LYS A 434 -0.96 -18.63 -13.19
C LYS A 434 -0.91 -18.84 -11.67
N GLN A 435 -1.51 -17.92 -10.89
CA GLN A 435 -1.57 -18.02 -9.42
C GLN A 435 -2.38 -19.24 -8.98
N LEU A 436 -3.54 -19.43 -9.59
CA LEU A 436 -4.45 -20.52 -9.30
C LEU A 436 -4.06 -21.82 -10.00
N ARG A 437 -3.08 -21.78 -10.91
CA ARG A 437 -2.65 -22.94 -11.71
C ARG A 437 -3.79 -23.60 -12.51
N LEU A 438 -4.74 -22.80 -12.99
CA LEU A 438 -5.83 -23.31 -13.80
C LEU A 438 -5.30 -23.86 -15.14
N LYS A 439 -5.95 -24.89 -15.66
CA LYS A 439 -5.63 -25.47 -16.96
C LYS A 439 -5.72 -24.42 -18.06
N LYS A 440 -4.78 -24.49 -18.99
CA LYS A 440 -4.62 -23.49 -20.03
C LYS A 440 -5.63 -23.71 -21.15
N PHE A 441 -6.18 -22.58 -21.67
CA PHE A 441 -6.91 -22.57 -22.94
C PHE A 441 -6.02 -23.12 -24.06
N VAL A 442 -6.61 -23.92 -24.93
CA VAL A 442 -5.93 -24.47 -26.12
C VAL A 442 -6.58 -23.86 -27.35
N ALA A 443 -5.81 -23.06 -28.07
CA ALA A 443 -6.28 -22.44 -29.31
C ALA A 443 -6.50 -23.49 -30.41
N ALA A 444 -7.44 -23.21 -31.32
CA ALA A 444 -7.68 -24.03 -32.49
C ALA A 444 -6.42 -24.22 -33.33
N THR A 445 -6.31 -25.37 -33.93
CA THR A 445 -5.32 -25.71 -34.96
C THR A 445 -6.04 -26.06 -36.27
N GLU A 446 -5.31 -26.38 -37.32
CA GLU A 446 -5.91 -26.87 -38.57
C GLU A 446 -6.77 -28.13 -38.38
N THR A 447 -6.49 -28.90 -37.34
CA THR A 447 -7.12 -30.21 -37.10
C THR A 447 -7.95 -30.30 -35.82
N SER A 448 -7.97 -29.27 -34.99
CA SER A 448 -8.71 -29.22 -33.71
C SER A 448 -9.37 -27.89 -33.46
N ALA A 449 -10.55 -27.93 -32.87
CA ALA A 449 -11.24 -26.71 -32.37
C ALA A 449 -10.59 -26.20 -31.10
N ASP A 450 -10.87 -24.91 -30.76
CA ASP A 450 -10.52 -24.34 -29.45
C ASP A 450 -11.07 -25.17 -28.32
N THR A 451 -10.28 -25.27 -27.25
CA THR A 451 -10.69 -26.00 -26.06
C THR A 451 -10.54 -25.12 -24.82
N ILE A 452 -11.65 -24.91 -24.12
CA ILE A 452 -11.70 -24.17 -22.86
C ILE A 452 -11.55 -25.18 -21.72
N HIS A 453 -10.52 -25.01 -20.93
CA HIS A 453 -10.24 -25.83 -19.75
C HIS A 453 -10.58 -25.05 -18.45
N GLY A 454 -9.64 -24.31 -17.91
CA GLY A 454 -9.87 -23.50 -16.71
C GLY A 454 -10.63 -22.23 -16.99
N THR A 455 -11.40 -21.77 -16.02
CA THR A 455 -12.12 -20.47 -16.07
C THR A 455 -11.89 -19.68 -14.81
N LEU A 456 -11.87 -18.34 -14.93
CA LEU A 456 -11.69 -17.41 -13.81
C LEU A 456 -12.64 -16.23 -13.98
N PHE A 457 -13.39 -15.96 -12.94
CA PHE A 457 -14.33 -14.84 -12.86
C PHE A 457 -14.03 -13.99 -11.63
N LYS A 458 -14.38 -12.72 -11.65
CA LYS A 458 -14.29 -11.82 -10.52
C LYS A 458 -15.64 -11.15 -10.31
N SER A 459 -16.09 -11.05 -9.07
CA SER A 459 -17.20 -10.15 -8.73
C SER A 459 -16.69 -8.70 -8.76
N ASP A 460 -17.39 -7.84 -9.51
CA ASP A 460 -16.93 -6.47 -9.78
C ASP A 460 -17.72 -5.41 -9.00
N GLN A 461 -19.01 -5.62 -8.79
CA GLN A 461 -19.88 -4.73 -8.03
C GLN A 461 -20.45 -5.43 -6.81
N TRP A 462 -20.59 -4.69 -5.68
CA TRP A 462 -21.28 -5.21 -4.52
C TRP A 462 -22.75 -5.42 -4.83
N ASN A 463 -23.21 -6.67 -4.78
CA ASN A 463 -24.58 -7.03 -5.11
C ASN A 463 -24.99 -8.35 -4.44
N TYR A 464 -26.28 -8.48 -4.14
CA TYR A 464 -26.85 -9.73 -3.61
C TYR A 464 -26.78 -10.89 -4.62
N GLU A 465 -26.70 -10.62 -5.92
CA GLU A 465 -26.45 -11.63 -6.94
C GLU A 465 -25.12 -12.38 -6.69
N VAL A 466 -24.10 -11.69 -6.19
CA VAL A 466 -22.82 -12.28 -5.85
C VAL A 466 -22.93 -13.22 -4.66
N LEU A 467 -23.89 -12.97 -3.76
CA LEU A 467 -24.25 -13.85 -2.64
C LEU A 467 -25.15 -14.99 -3.06
N MET A 468 -25.50 -15.09 -4.33
CA MET A 468 -26.29 -16.18 -4.91
C MET A 468 -27.63 -16.37 -4.22
N GLY A 469 -28.46 -15.30 -4.14
CA GLY A 469 -29.75 -15.29 -3.48
C GLY A 469 -30.74 -16.29 -4.09
N HIS A 470 -31.57 -16.93 -3.26
CA HIS A 470 -32.60 -17.87 -3.69
C HIS A 470 -33.76 -17.14 -4.37
N GLU A 471 -34.32 -17.71 -5.43
CA GLU A 471 -35.37 -17.06 -6.24
C GLU A 471 -36.66 -16.76 -5.48
N SER A 472 -36.92 -17.42 -4.35
CA SER A 472 -38.09 -17.13 -3.51
C SER A 472 -38.07 -15.74 -2.85
N ASP A 473 -36.92 -15.06 -2.82
CA ASP A 473 -36.77 -13.78 -2.15
C ASP A 473 -37.09 -12.54 -3.00
N VAL A 474 -37.79 -12.72 -4.10
CA VAL A 474 -38.18 -11.64 -5.05
C VAL A 474 -38.82 -10.42 -4.39
N ARG A 475 -39.40 -10.59 -3.20
CA ARG A 475 -40.18 -9.56 -2.49
C ARG A 475 -39.35 -8.32 -2.12
N TYR A 476 -38.09 -8.52 -1.73
CA TYR A 476 -37.26 -7.44 -1.22
C TYR A 476 -36.18 -6.99 -2.21
N PHE A 477 -35.74 -7.87 -3.09
CA PHE A 477 -34.67 -7.60 -4.04
C PHE A 477 -34.99 -8.21 -5.40
N PRO A 478 -35.32 -7.39 -6.41
CA PRO A 478 -35.62 -7.88 -7.75
C PRO A 478 -34.39 -8.41 -8.50
N HIS A 479 -33.20 -8.25 -7.93
CA HIS A 479 -31.92 -8.63 -8.54
C HIS A 479 -31.35 -9.87 -7.86
N HIS A 480 -31.95 -11.01 -8.16
CA HIS A 480 -31.39 -12.32 -7.80
C HIS A 480 -30.31 -12.74 -8.78
N ALA A 481 -29.68 -13.90 -8.48
CA ALA A 481 -28.81 -14.57 -9.43
C ALA A 481 -29.34 -14.49 -10.87
N PRO A 482 -28.47 -14.34 -11.86
CA PRO A 482 -28.89 -14.17 -13.26
C PRO A 482 -29.84 -15.28 -13.70
N ARG A 483 -31.04 -14.92 -14.14
CA ARG A 483 -32.08 -15.89 -14.49
C ARG A 483 -31.97 -16.45 -15.90
N SER A 484 -31.18 -15.80 -16.78
CA SER A 484 -30.95 -16.24 -18.15
C SER A 484 -29.49 -16.36 -18.45
N TYR A 485 -29.11 -17.49 -18.99
CA TYR A 485 -27.74 -17.71 -19.43
C TYR A 485 -27.39 -16.84 -20.63
N SER A 486 -26.22 -16.27 -20.62
CA SER A 486 -25.58 -15.63 -21.76
C SER A 486 -24.09 -15.95 -21.75
N ASN A 487 -23.53 -16.29 -22.92
CA ASN A 487 -22.08 -16.51 -23.04
C ASN A 487 -21.35 -15.29 -23.60
N ASP A 488 -21.99 -14.13 -23.63
CA ASP A 488 -21.39 -12.86 -24.03
C ASP A 488 -20.84 -12.14 -22.78
N ALA A 489 -19.55 -11.83 -22.77
CA ALA A 489 -18.88 -11.10 -21.68
C ALA A 489 -19.47 -9.69 -21.42
N ARG A 490 -20.17 -9.13 -22.41
CA ARG A 490 -20.80 -7.80 -22.34
C ARG A 490 -22.29 -7.86 -22.00
N SER A 491 -22.82 -9.05 -21.78
CA SER A 491 -24.24 -9.21 -21.44
C SER A 491 -24.55 -8.58 -20.10
N GLU A 492 -25.69 -7.90 -19.98
CA GLU A 492 -26.22 -7.41 -18.70
C GLU A 492 -26.43 -8.53 -17.66
N THR A 493 -26.55 -9.79 -18.11
CA THR A 493 -26.56 -10.96 -17.25
C THR A 493 -25.36 -10.98 -16.29
N TRP A 494 -24.21 -10.45 -16.73
CA TRP A 494 -22.96 -10.45 -15.98
C TRP A 494 -22.55 -9.06 -15.48
N ALA A 495 -23.50 -8.15 -15.31
CA ALA A 495 -23.25 -6.77 -14.88
C ALA A 495 -22.45 -6.66 -13.56
N ASN A 496 -22.53 -7.69 -12.68
CA ASN A 496 -21.84 -7.73 -11.40
C ASN A 496 -20.57 -8.61 -11.42
N TYR A 497 -20.18 -9.13 -12.60
CA TYR A 497 -19.06 -10.03 -12.76
C TYR A 497 -18.20 -9.68 -13.97
N GLU A 498 -16.94 -10.03 -13.89
CA GLU A 498 -16.00 -9.97 -15.01
C GLU A 498 -15.40 -11.36 -15.28
N VAL A 499 -15.31 -11.76 -16.56
CA VAL A 499 -14.46 -12.90 -16.92
C VAL A 499 -13.01 -12.46 -16.98
N LYS A 500 -12.14 -13.12 -16.21
CA LYS A 500 -10.70 -12.84 -16.13
C LYS A 500 -9.87 -13.86 -16.88
N TYR A 501 -10.41 -15.03 -17.13
CA TYR A 501 -9.80 -16.08 -17.96
C TYR A 501 -10.86 -17.07 -18.46
N PRO A 502 -10.79 -17.50 -19.72
CA PRO A 502 -9.89 -17.04 -20.80
C PRO A 502 -10.02 -15.54 -21.13
N ASP A 503 -9.07 -15.00 -21.92
CA ASP A 503 -9.08 -13.60 -22.34
C ASP A 503 -10.19 -13.38 -23.41
N TRP A 504 -11.32 -12.83 -22.99
CA TRP A 504 -12.52 -12.70 -23.84
C TRP A 504 -12.33 -11.82 -25.09
N GLU A 505 -11.28 -10.99 -25.11
CA GLU A 505 -10.94 -10.19 -26.30
C GLU A 505 -10.22 -11.01 -27.37
N LYS A 506 -9.63 -12.16 -27.01
CA LYS A 506 -8.76 -12.95 -27.87
C LYS A 506 -9.13 -14.42 -27.94
N GLU A 507 -9.82 -14.94 -26.96
CA GLU A 507 -10.07 -16.34 -26.74
C GLU A 507 -11.57 -16.57 -26.56
N LYS A 508 -12.05 -17.77 -26.84
CA LYS A 508 -13.40 -18.16 -26.46
C LYS A 508 -13.51 -18.25 -24.96
N ILE A 509 -14.62 -17.80 -24.43
CA ILE A 509 -14.95 -17.83 -23.01
C ILE A 509 -16.09 -18.81 -22.76
N ASP A 510 -16.30 -19.11 -21.48
CA ASP A 510 -17.43 -19.88 -21.03
C ASP A 510 -17.85 -19.49 -19.61
N TRP A 511 -19.03 -18.95 -19.50
CA TRP A 511 -19.67 -18.60 -18.23
C TRP A 511 -20.38 -19.78 -17.56
N GLY A 512 -20.48 -20.91 -18.26
CA GLY A 512 -21.23 -22.10 -17.80
C GLY A 512 -20.91 -22.53 -16.36
N PRO A 513 -19.64 -22.68 -15.94
CA PRO A 513 -19.32 -23.11 -14.58
C PRO A 513 -19.88 -22.19 -13.50
N LEU A 514 -19.71 -20.87 -13.68
CA LEU A 514 -20.23 -19.89 -12.72
C LEU A 514 -21.75 -19.85 -12.74
N TRP A 515 -22.34 -19.83 -13.94
CA TRP A 515 -23.80 -19.78 -14.08
C TRP A 515 -24.46 -21.01 -13.45
N ASN A 516 -23.94 -22.20 -13.69
CA ASN A 516 -24.48 -23.43 -13.12
C ASN A 516 -24.41 -23.44 -11.60
N ALA A 517 -23.31 -22.98 -11.01
CA ALA A 517 -23.16 -22.88 -9.57
C ALA A 517 -24.13 -21.85 -8.94
N ILE A 518 -24.25 -20.67 -9.55
CA ILE A 518 -25.22 -19.64 -9.12
C ILE A 518 -26.66 -20.20 -9.23
N ASN A 519 -26.99 -20.80 -10.38
CA ASN A 519 -28.31 -21.35 -10.60
C ASN A 519 -28.63 -22.48 -9.64
N PHE A 520 -27.65 -23.35 -9.33
CA PHE A 520 -27.81 -24.40 -8.32
C PHE A 520 -28.20 -23.79 -6.97
N VAL A 521 -27.47 -22.76 -6.49
CA VAL A 521 -27.80 -22.12 -5.19
C VAL A 521 -29.16 -21.42 -5.27
N ALA A 522 -29.46 -20.74 -6.37
CA ALA A 522 -30.66 -19.92 -6.50
C ALA A 522 -31.95 -20.73 -6.66
N THR A 523 -31.91 -21.93 -7.26
CA THR A 523 -33.13 -22.63 -7.69
C THR A 523 -33.28 -24.03 -7.11
N SER A 524 -32.25 -24.62 -6.50
CA SER A 524 -32.36 -25.98 -5.93
C SER A 524 -33.26 -25.99 -4.68
N SER A 525 -34.02 -27.07 -4.48
CA SER A 525 -34.68 -27.32 -3.20
C SER A 525 -33.66 -27.44 -2.07
N ASP A 526 -34.06 -27.25 -0.83
CA ASP A 526 -33.16 -27.37 0.32
C ASP A 526 -32.56 -28.78 0.45
N GLU A 527 -33.34 -29.82 0.12
CA GLU A 527 -32.84 -31.21 0.09
C GLU A 527 -31.72 -31.40 -0.97
N VAL A 528 -31.90 -30.84 -2.17
CA VAL A 528 -30.90 -30.93 -3.24
C VAL A 528 -29.66 -30.08 -2.89
N PHE A 529 -29.87 -28.91 -2.33
CA PHE A 529 -28.78 -28.05 -1.89
C PHE A 529 -27.96 -28.75 -0.81
N ASP A 530 -28.61 -29.23 0.23
CA ASP A 530 -27.99 -29.93 1.34
C ASP A 530 -27.27 -31.22 0.91
N GLY A 531 -27.81 -31.91 -0.08
CA GLY A 531 -27.20 -33.18 -0.56
C GLY A 531 -26.06 -33.01 -1.57
N SER A 532 -25.75 -31.78 -2.03
CA SER A 532 -24.87 -31.62 -3.20
C SER A 532 -23.97 -30.39 -3.20
N ILE A 533 -24.00 -29.51 -2.20
CA ILE A 533 -23.21 -28.27 -2.20
C ILE A 533 -21.71 -28.52 -2.40
N ASP A 534 -21.19 -29.61 -1.87
CA ASP A 534 -19.79 -30.02 -1.98
C ASP A 534 -19.38 -30.47 -3.39
N LYS A 535 -20.34 -30.71 -4.28
CA LYS A 535 -20.10 -31.00 -5.70
C LYS A 535 -19.99 -29.74 -6.54
N TRP A 536 -20.54 -28.63 -6.03
CA TRP A 536 -20.58 -27.35 -6.72
C TRP A 536 -19.53 -26.37 -6.22
N PHE A 537 -19.24 -26.42 -4.93
CA PHE A 537 -18.28 -25.51 -4.29
C PHE A 537 -17.20 -26.29 -3.55
N ASP A 538 -15.99 -25.72 -3.55
CA ASP A 538 -14.90 -26.18 -2.70
C ASP A 538 -15.25 -25.89 -1.23
N TYR A 539 -16.10 -26.76 -0.65
CA TYR A 539 -16.73 -26.55 0.64
C TYR A 539 -15.76 -26.25 1.79
N PRO A 540 -14.59 -26.93 1.93
CA PRO A 540 -13.62 -26.56 2.95
C PRO A 540 -13.05 -25.15 2.76
N VAL A 541 -12.81 -24.72 1.52
CA VAL A 541 -12.33 -23.36 1.23
C VAL A 541 -13.45 -22.34 1.44
N LEU A 542 -14.69 -22.66 1.09
CA LEU A 542 -15.86 -21.81 1.35
C LEU A 542 -16.03 -21.52 2.85
N LYS A 543 -15.84 -22.54 3.71
CA LYS A 543 -15.87 -22.41 5.16
C LYS A 543 -14.74 -21.51 5.68
N ASP A 544 -13.52 -21.73 5.24
CA ASP A 544 -12.37 -20.91 5.59
C ASP A 544 -12.56 -19.44 5.13
N TYR A 545 -13.13 -19.24 3.92
CA TYR A 545 -13.41 -17.91 3.40
C TYR A 545 -14.45 -17.18 4.25
N TYR A 546 -15.52 -17.86 4.64
CA TYR A 546 -16.55 -17.27 5.50
C TYR A 546 -15.98 -16.82 6.86
N LEU A 547 -15.23 -17.69 7.55
CA LEU A 547 -14.58 -17.33 8.82
C LEU A 547 -13.57 -16.20 8.66
N PHE A 548 -12.86 -16.19 7.53
CA PHE A 548 -11.88 -15.15 7.24
C PHE A 548 -12.53 -13.77 7.08
N ILE A 549 -13.52 -13.65 6.19
CA ILE A 549 -14.20 -12.36 5.99
C ILE A 549 -14.95 -11.92 7.24
N GLU A 550 -15.45 -12.87 8.04
CA GLU A 550 -16.08 -12.58 9.31
C GLU A 550 -15.07 -12.05 10.33
N LEU A 551 -13.91 -12.67 10.48
CA LEU A 551 -12.84 -12.18 11.35
C LEU A 551 -12.46 -10.74 11.03
N LEU A 552 -12.26 -10.44 9.75
CA LEU A 552 -11.84 -9.14 9.25
C LEU A 552 -12.97 -8.10 9.27
N LEU A 553 -14.21 -8.53 9.43
CA LEU A 553 -15.43 -7.76 9.11
C LEU A 553 -15.32 -7.12 7.71
N ALA A 554 -14.99 -7.95 6.73
CA ALA A 554 -14.75 -7.53 5.35
C ALA A 554 -16.07 -7.37 4.60
N THR A 555 -16.80 -6.29 4.87
CA THR A 555 -18.17 -6.04 4.34
C THR A 555 -18.17 -5.97 2.81
N ASP A 556 -17.13 -5.43 2.21
CA ASP A 556 -17.02 -5.37 0.74
C ASP A 556 -16.79 -6.78 0.16
N ASN A 557 -16.00 -7.61 0.81
CA ASN A 557 -15.68 -8.98 0.37
C ASN A 557 -16.81 -9.99 0.63
N HIS A 558 -17.87 -9.59 1.31
CA HIS A 558 -19.05 -10.41 1.47
C HIS A 558 -19.86 -10.51 0.17
N GLY A 559 -20.01 -9.41 -0.58
CA GLY A 559 -20.78 -9.35 -1.83
C GLY A 559 -20.02 -8.83 -3.05
N LYS A 560 -18.67 -8.72 -2.98
CA LYS A 560 -17.79 -8.20 -4.02
C LYS A 560 -16.36 -8.71 -3.76
N ASN A 561 -15.41 -8.29 -4.58
CA ASN A 561 -13.97 -8.49 -4.34
C ASN A 561 -13.57 -9.95 -4.07
N MET A 562 -14.19 -10.87 -4.75
CA MET A 562 -13.83 -12.28 -4.72
C MET A 562 -13.68 -12.83 -6.13
N TYR A 563 -12.82 -13.82 -6.27
CA TYR A 563 -12.67 -14.58 -7.49
C TYR A 563 -13.36 -15.92 -7.34
N PHE A 564 -14.02 -16.34 -8.44
CA PHE A 564 -14.58 -17.67 -8.63
C PHE A 564 -13.82 -18.35 -9.75
N PHE A 565 -13.45 -19.61 -9.56
CA PHE A 565 -12.69 -20.32 -10.56
C PHE A 565 -13.07 -21.79 -10.68
N ASN A 566 -12.98 -22.31 -11.89
CA ASN A 566 -12.99 -23.74 -12.17
C ASN A 566 -11.63 -24.15 -12.72
N TYR A 567 -11.05 -25.21 -12.17
CA TYR A 567 -9.70 -25.66 -12.55
C TYR A 567 -9.65 -26.20 -13.97
N ASP A 568 -10.57 -27.11 -14.31
CA ASP A 568 -10.65 -27.75 -15.63
C ASP A 568 -12.05 -28.28 -15.89
N ARG A 569 -12.76 -27.66 -16.80
CA ARG A 569 -14.11 -28.06 -17.24
C ARG A 569 -14.16 -29.47 -17.82
N LEU A 570 -13.04 -30.00 -18.28
CA LEU A 570 -12.95 -31.33 -18.91
C LEU A 570 -12.46 -32.38 -17.93
N SER A 571 -12.28 -32.02 -16.66
CA SER A 571 -11.95 -32.98 -15.63
C SER A 571 -13.13 -33.90 -15.33
N PRO A 572 -13.01 -35.24 -15.43
CA PRO A 572 -14.12 -36.17 -15.21
C PRO A 572 -14.77 -36.06 -13.82
N ASP A 573 -13.98 -35.65 -12.82
CA ASP A 573 -14.37 -35.70 -11.41
C ASP A 573 -14.90 -34.38 -10.84
N ASN A 574 -14.61 -33.21 -11.47
CA ASN A 574 -14.90 -31.91 -10.90
C ASN A 574 -15.21 -30.84 -11.97
N THR A 575 -15.99 -31.17 -12.98
CA THR A 575 -16.34 -30.28 -14.09
C THR A 575 -17.05 -29.01 -13.66
N GLU A 576 -17.86 -29.09 -12.59
CA GLU A 576 -18.71 -27.97 -12.10
C GLU A 576 -18.18 -27.31 -10.82
N MET A 577 -17.09 -27.83 -10.23
CA MET A 577 -16.56 -27.35 -8.97
C MET A 577 -16.07 -25.91 -9.07
N ILE A 578 -16.60 -25.02 -8.23
CA ILE A 578 -16.18 -23.64 -8.08
C ILE A 578 -15.31 -23.49 -6.83
N GLY A 579 -14.08 -23.01 -7.03
CA GLY A 579 -13.23 -22.51 -5.95
C GLY A 579 -13.39 -21.01 -5.77
N ILE A 580 -13.05 -20.51 -4.58
CA ILE A 580 -13.13 -19.09 -4.21
C ILE A 580 -11.75 -18.59 -3.79
N ALA A 581 -11.44 -17.34 -4.10
CA ALA A 581 -10.23 -16.66 -3.65
C ALA A 581 -10.53 -15.20 -3.28
N PRO A 582 -9.99 -14.68 -2.15
CA PRO A 582 -10.18 -13.31 -1.72
C PRO A 582 -9.37 -12.33 -2.59
N TRP A 583 -9.84 -11.08 -2.60
CA TRP A 583 -9.18 -9.99 -3.29
C TRP A 583 -9.57 -8.65 -2.64
N ASP A 584 -8.63 -7.66 -2.66
CA ASP A 584 -8.92 -6.26 -2.29
C ASP A 584 -9.43 -6.13 -0.85
N LEU A 585 -8.55 -6.39 0.12
CA LEU A 585 -8.87 -6.49 1.55
C LEU A 585 -8.45 -5.23 2.33
N ASP A 586 -8.38 -4.08 1.67
CA ASP A 586 -7.98 -2.81 2.28
C ASP A 586 -9.08 -2.21 3.18
N GLY A 587 -10.36 -2.43 2.86
CA GLY A 587 -11.52 -2.07 3.69
C GLY A 587 -11.83 -3.12 4.76
N THR A 588 -10.92 -3.35 5.72
CA THR A 588 -11.00 -4.38 6.76
C THR A 588 -10.45 -3.88 8.09
N TRP A 589 -10.54 -4.68 9.14
CA TRP A 589 -9.98 -4.38 10.46
C TRP A 589 -10.44 -3.01 11.00
N GLY A 590 -11.75 -2.76 10.93
CA GLY A 590 -12.36 -1.53 11.41
C GLY A 590 -12.30 -0.34 10.43
N ARG A 591 -11.98 -0.57 9.16
CA ARG A 591 -12.05 0.42 8.08
C ARG A 591 -13.07 0.00 7.03
N ARG A 592 -13.80 0.99 6.51
CA ARG A 592 -14.72 0.79 5.37
C ARG A 592 -13.95 0.85 4.04
N TRP A 593 -14.64 0.45 2.99
CA TRP A 593 -14.15 0.46 1.61
C TRP A 593 -13.70 1.86 1.11
N ASP A 594 -14.18 2.94 1.74
CA ASP A 594 -13.80 4.33 1.44
C ASP A 594 -12.68 4.88 2.35
N GLY A 595 -12.13 4.03 3.23
CA GLY A 595 -11.08 4.40 4.19
C GLY A 595 -11.57 5.11 5.43
N SER A 596 -12.89 5.36 5.59
CA SER A 596 -13.43 5.92 6.81
C SER A 596 -13.48 4.88 7.93
N ASN A 597 -13.43 5.36 9.18
CA ASN A 597 -13.76 4.58 10.38
C ASN A 597 -14.97 5.19 11.07
N ASP A 598 -15.87 5.77 10.29
CA ASP A 598 -17.10 6.35 10.82
C ASP A 598 -17.99 5.25 11.37
N VAL A 599 -18.02 5.16 12.70
CA VAL A 599 -18.82 4.24 13.49
C VAL A 599 -20.30 4.63 13.57
N THR A 600 -20.75 5.64 12.85
CA THR A 600 -22.18 6.02 12.83
C THR A 600 -23.07 5.05 12.05
N GLY A 601 -22.46 4.10 11.33
CA GLY A 601 -23.14 2.96 10.72
C GLY A 601 -22.63 1.65 11.28
N ALA A 602 -23.50 0.68 11.47
CA ALA A 602 -23.22 -0.65 12.01
C ALA A 602 -22.10 -1.46 11.28
N GLU A 603 -21.53 -0.92 10.22
CA GLU A 603 -20.58 -1.60 9.33
C GLU A 603 -19.16 -1.74 9.91
N GLN A 604 -18.83 -1.01 10.97
CA GLN A 604 -17.50 -1.02 11.58
C GLN A 604 -17.49 -1.53 13.00
N ASP A 605 -18.68 -1.74 13.56
CA ASP A 605 -18.79 -2.25 14.91
C ASP A 605 -18.19 -3.65 14.99
N PHE A 606 -17.17 -3.78 15.82
CA PHE A 606 -16.51 -5.06 16.09
C PHE A 606 -17.49 -6.17 16.53
N ASP A 607 -18.68 -5.81 17.03
CA ASP A 607 -19.73 -6.70 17.52
C ASP A 607 -20.86 -6.95 16.50
N THR A 608 -20.55 -6.82 15.22
CA THR A 608 -21.47 -7.08 14.12
C THR A 608 -21.09 -8.33 13.34
N PHE A 609 -22.07 -9.08 12.83
CA PHE A 609 -21.88 -10.19 11.90
C PHE A 609 -22.21 -9.78 10.46
N LEU A 610 -21.50 -10.35 9.50
CA LEU A 610 -21.74 -10.12 8.07
C LEU A 610 -23.14 -10.56 7.63
N TRP A 611 -23.73 -11.57 8.25
CA TRP A 611 -25.10 -11.99 7.91
C TRP A 611 -26.15 -10.89 8.12
N LYS A 612 -25.91 -9.89 8.95
CA LYS A 612 -26.80 -8.73 9.10
C LYS A 612 -26.93 -7.94 7.79
N TYR A 613 -25.90 -7.96 6.96
CA TYR A 613 -25.92 -7.30 5.63
C TYR A 613 -26.64 -8.12 4.57
N GLU A 614 -26.99 -9.36 4.85
CA GLU A 614 -27.83 -10.17 3.96
C GLU A 614 -29.30 -9.76 4.03
N HIS A 615 -29.70 -8.97 5.02
CA HIS A 615 -31.06 -8.46 5.21
C HIS A 615 -32.15 -9.54 5.13
N GLY A 616 -31.85 -10.75 5.61
CA GLY A 616 -32.74 -11.89 5.56
C GLY A 616 -32.91 -12.54 4.18
N GLN A 617 -32.04 -12.23 3.24
CA GLN A 617 -32.01 -12.91 1.94
C GLN A 617 -31.54 -14.35 2.09
N HIS A 618 -32.09 -15.25 1.29
CA HIS A 618 -31.71 -16.67 1.24
C HIS A 618 -30.44 -16.87 0.41
N THR A 619 -29.34 -16.24 0.83
CA THR A 619 -28.01 -16.35 0.19
C THR A 619 -27.44 -17.75 0.37
N ILE A 620 -26.30 -18.02 -0.31
CA ILE A 620 -25.56 -19.27 -0.09
C ILE A 620 -25.21 -19.47 1.39
N TYR A 621 -24.77 -18.42 2.10
CA TYR A 621 -24.45 -18.52 3.53
C TYR A 621 -25.69 -18.66 4.43
N TYR A 622 -26.79 -17.98 4.09
CA TYR A 622 -28.06 -18.18 4.77
C TYR A 622 -28.51 -19.63 4.66
N ARG A 623 -28.50 -20.20 3.45
CA ARG A 623 -28.90 -21.59 3.22
C ARG A 623 -28.00 -22.57 3.97
N LEU A 624 -26.69 -22.38 3.99
CA LEU A 624 -25.76 -23.18 4.78
C LEU A 624 -26.05 -23.11 6.30
N ARG A 625 -26.37 -21.92 6.82
CA ARG A 625 -26.73 -21.77 8.25
C ARG A 625 -28.02 -22.47 8.60
N GLN A 626 -28.97 -22.63 7.66
CA GLN A 626 -30.23 -23.32 7.87
C GLN A 626 -30.14 -24.83 7.54
N SER A 627 -29.07 -25.26 6.88
CA SER A 627 -28.90 -26.65 6.48
C SER A 627 -28.78 -27.59 7.67
N GLY A 628 -29.63 -28.61 7.70
CA GLY A 628 -29.58 -29.68 8.70
C GLY A 628 -28.58 -30.78 8.39
N SER A 629 -28.13 -30.89 7.13
CA SER A 629 -27.30 -32.00 6.65
C SER A 629 -25.81 -31.76 6.82
N TRP A 630 -25.36 -30.49 6.74
CA TRP A 630 -23.94 -30.13 6.76
C TRP A 630 -23.41 -29.75 8.13
N ASN A 631 -24.29 -29.59 9.13
CA ASN A 631 -23.87 -29.14 10.46
C ASN A 631 -22.96 -27.89 10.43
N TRP A 632 -23.22 -27.01 9.46
CA TRP A 632 -22.40 -25.85 9.14
C TRP A 632 -21.96 -25.03 10.35
N ASN A 633 -22.93 -24.75 11.25
CA ASN A 633 -22.65 -23.93 12.40
C ASN A 633 -21.67 -24.58 13.38
N ASP A 634 -21.78 -25.90 13.60
CA ASP A 634 -20.86 -26.63 14.48
C ASP A 634 -19.49 -26.79 13.81
N GLU A 635 -19.46 -27.05 12.51
CA GLU A 635 -18.18 -27.08 11.76
C GLU A 635 -17.47 -25.74 11.74
N LEU A 636 -18.22 -24.62 11.71
CA LEU A 636 -17.61 -23.28 11.84
C LEU A 636 -17.03 -23.08 13.25
N LYS A 637 -17.74 -23.52 14.31
CA LYS A 637 -17.25 -23.46 15.70
C LYS A 637 -15.97 -24.27 15.86
N ASP A 638 -15.95 -25.50 15.37
CA ASP A 638 -14.78 -26.36 15.43
C ASP A 638 -13.59 -25.77 14.67
N ARG A 639 -13.84 -25.27 13.46
CA ARG A 639 -12.78 -24.62 12.65
C ARG A 639 -12.32 -23.31 13.26
N TYR A 640 -13.26 -22.50 13.80
CA TYR A 640 -12.89 -21.30 14.52
C TYR A 640 -12.02 -21.62 15.73
N ALA A 641 -12.35 -22.61 16.52
CA ALA A 641 -11.56 -23.03 17.68
C ALA A 641 -10.15 -23.48 17.30
N GLU A 642 -10.01 -24.24 16.20
CA GLU A 642 -8.71 -24.60 15.64
C GLU A 642 -7.89 -23.37 15.26
N LEU A 643 -8.49 -22.46 14.47
CA LEU A 643 -7.83 -21.25 14.01
C LEU A 643 -7.52 -20.29 15.15
N ARG A 644 -8.41 -20.19 16.14
CA ARG A 644 -8.27 -19.34 17.31
C ARG A 644 -7.10 -19.75 18.21
N SER A 645 -6.81 -21.04 18.24
CA SER A 645 -5.65 -21.57 18.97
C SER A 645 -4.33 -21.42 18.22
N THR A 646 -4.35 -20.91 16.98
CA THR A 646 -3.20 -20.81 16.09
C THR A 646 -3.13 -19.44 15.37
N TYR A 647 -3.68 -19.37 14.18
CA TYR A 647 -3.57 -18.21 13.28
C TYR A 647 -4.43 -17.01 13.71
N PHE A 648 -5.56 -17.27 14.40
CA PHE A 648 -6.46 -16.22 14.90
C PHE A 648 -6.18 -15.88 16.37
N ASP A 649 -5.05 -16.30 16.93
CA ASP A 649 -4.59 -15.82 18.22
C ASP A 649 -4.46 -14.29 18.23
N THR A 650 -5.00 -13.64 19.24
CA THR A 650 -5.06 -12.17 19.32
C THR A 650 -3.68 -11.53 19.24
N GLY A 651 -2.70 -12.11 19.96
CA GLY A 651 -1.33 -11.61 19.94
C GLY A 651 -0.66 -11.82 18.57
N ALA A 652 -0.90 -12.98 17.95
CA ALA A 652 -0.38 -13.29 16.61
C ALA A 652 -0.96 -12.36 15.54
N LEU A 653 -2.25 -12.05 15.60
CA LEU A 653 -2.90 -11.11 14.70
C LEU A 653 -2.35 -9.70 14.85
N VAL A 654 -2.27 -9.19 16.07
CA VAL A 654 -1.70 -7.86 16.35
C VAL A 654 -0.24 -7.80 15.91
N LYS A 655 0.52 -8.86 16.16
CA LYS A 655 1.94 -8.93 15.79
C LYS A 655 2.17 -8.77 14.29
N ARG A 656 1.29 -9.25 13.42
CA ARG A 656 1.39 -9.08 11.96
C ARG A 656 1.45 -7.60 11.57
N PHE A 657 0.65 -6.77 12.22
CA PHE A 657 0.63 -5.32 11.99
C PHE A 657 1.84 -4.62 12.61
N THR A 658 2.17 -4.95 13.85
CA THR A 658 3.30 -4.31 14.55
C THR A 658 4.65 -4.66 13.94
N ASP A 659 4.82 -5.85 13.36
CA ASP A 659 6.06 -6.22 12.65
C ASP A 659 6.28 -5.34 11.41
N TYR A 660 5.24 -5.09 10.62
CA TYR A 660 5.34 -4.17 9.47
C TYR A 660 5.47 -2.71 9.91
N ALA A 661 4.74 -2.28 10.94
CA ALA A 661 4.89 -0.94 11.50
C ALA A 661 6.33 -0.68 11.97
N SER A 662 6.94 -1.66 12.65
CA SER A 662 8.34 -1.58 13.06
C SER A 662 9.29 -1.52 11.86
N LEU A 663 9.04 -2.32 10.81
CA LEU A 663 9.83 -2.26 9.58
C LEU A 663 9.74 -0.87 8.92
N PHE A 664 8.55 -0.28 8.82
CA PHE A 664 8.36 1.04 8.23
C PHE A 664 9.06 2.13 9.05
N SER A 665 8.89 2.10 10.37
CA SER A 665 9.48 3.08 11.29
C SER A 665 11.01 2.98 11.31
N GLU A 666 11.56 1.78 11.41
CA GLU A 666 13.01 1.56 11.39
C GLU A 666 13.64 1.89 10.05
N SER A 667 12.90 1.70 8.94
CA SER A 667 13.30 2.14 7.59
C SER A 667 13.18 3.65 7.41
N GLY A 668 12.43 4.36 8.27
CA GLY A 668 12.03 5.75 8.10
C GLY A 668 11.02 5.96 6.97
N ALA A 669 10.46 4.87 6.44
CA ALA A 669 9.49 4.89 5.32
C ALA A 669 8.14 5.48 5.74
N ASP A 670 7.70 5.24 6.99
CA ASP A 670 6.51 5.84 7.58
C ASP A 670 6.55 7.37 7.51
N ARG A 671 7.61 7.98 8.00
CA ARG A 671 7.78 9.45 8.01
C ARG A 671 7.85 10.02 6.60
N ARG A 672 8.52 9.31 5.66
CA ARG A 672 8.58 9.74 4.26
C ARG A 672 7.22 9.63 3.58
N GLU A 673 6.48 8.55 3.85
CA GLU A 673 5.12 8.37 3.36
C GLU A 673 4.18 9.45 3.91
N GLU A 674 4.19 9.66 5.23
CA GLU A 674 3.38 10.68 5.91
C GLU A 674 3.70 12.10 5.40
N ARG A 675 4.95 12.40 5.14
CA ARG A 675 5.35 13.69 4.55
C ARG A 675 4.85 13.83 3.11
N GLN A 676 5.02 12.80 2.27
CA GLN A 676 4.66 12.83 0.86
C GLN A 676 3.15 12.77 0.65
N TRP A 677 2.43 12.00 1.48
CA TRP A 677 1.01 11.71 1.32
C TRP A 677 0.19 12.01 2.57
N ARG A 678 0.54 13.05 3.31
CA ARG A 678 -0.04 13.43 4.60
C ARG A 678 -1.57 13.47 4.62
N TYR A 679 -2.19 13.77 3.50
CA TYR A 679 -3.64 13.79 3.41
C TYR A 679 -4.27 12.39 3.58
N TYR A 680 -3.61 11.38 3.06
CA TYR A 680 -4.09 9.99 3.15
C TYR A 680 -3.50 9.26 4.36
N HIS A 681 -2.24 9.47 4.63
CA HIS A 681 -1.45 8.75 5.62
C HIS A 681 -0.76 9.76 6.56
N SER A 682 -1.47 10.16 7.64
CA SER A 682 -0.98 11.21 8.54
C SER A 682 -0.33 10.68 9.82
N ASP A 683 -0.64 9.44 10.20
CA ASP A 683 -0.12 8.78 11.40
C ASP A 683 -0.35 7.26 11.29
N ILE A 684 0.61 6.59 10.67
CA ILE A 684 0.55 5.14 10.45
C ILE A 684 0.55 4.38 11.78
N ALA A 685 1.34 4.84 12.75
CA ALA A 685 1.46 4.20 14.06
C ALA A 685 0.14 4.25 14.84
N ALA A 686 -0.53 5.40 14.86
CA ALA A 686 -1.83 5.54 15.52
C ALA A 686 -2.90 4.65 14.88
N ASP A 687 -2.86 4.46 13.56
CA ASP A 687 -3.81 3.53 12.92
C ASP A 687 -3.50 2.07 13.23
N VAL A 688 -2.25 1.69 13.41
CA VAL A 688 -1.86 0.35 13.88
C VAL A 688 -2.33 0.11 15.33
N ASP A 689 -2.22 1.11 16.20
CA ASP A 689 -2.77 1.03 17.57
C ASP A 689 -4.31 0.87 17.54
N TYR A 690 -5.00 1.60 16.67
CA TYR A 690 -6.43 1.44 16.44
C TYR A 690 -6.78 0.01 16.00
N ILE A 691 -6.04 -0.55 15.03
CA ILE A 691 -6.23 -1.93 14.57
C ILE A 691 -6.02 -2.92 15.72
N ALA A 692 -4.98 -2.74 16.51
CA ALA A 692 -4.66 -3.63 17.63
C ALA A 692 -5.78 -3.66 18.68
N ASP A 693 -6.38 -2.51 18.99
CA ASP A 693 -7.53 -2.43 19.89
C ASP A 693 -8.80 -3.05 19.27
N TRP A 694 -9.04 -2.75 18.00
CA TRP A 694 -10.17 -3.32 17.26
C TRP A 694 -10.09 -4.85 17.19
N ILE A 695 -8.92 -5.43 16.89
CA ILE A 695 -8.69 -6.88 16.87
C ILE A 695 -9.03 -7.51 18.23
N LYS A 696 -8.57 -6.93 19.33
CA LYS A 696 -8.86 -7.46 20.69
C LYS A 696 -10.35 -7.55 20.94
N ARG A 697 -11.09 -6.49 20.61
CA ARG A 697 -12.55 -6.44 20.77
C ARG A 697 -13.27 -7.38 19.82
N ARG A 698 -12.84 -7.42 18.53
CA ARG A 698 -13.44 -8.30 17.52
C ARG A 698 -13.29 -9.77 17.88
N VAL A 699 -12.10 -10.18 18.28
CA VAL A 699 -11.81 -11.57 18.64
C VAL A 699 -12.59 -11.97 19.90
N ALA A 700 -12.65 -11.09 20.91
CA ALA A 700 -13.46 -11.35 22.10
C ALA A 700 -14.96 -11.52 21.78
N TYR A 701 -15.50 -10.70 20.90
CA TYR A 701 -16.88 -10.85 20.41
C TYR A 701 -17.10 -12.17 19.68
N LEU A 702 -16.19 -12.54 18.75
CA LEU A 702 -16.29 -13.80 18.01
C LEU A 702 -16.12 -15.03 18.92
N ASP A 703 -15.25 -14.95 19.93
CA ASP A 703 -15.08 -16.00 20.95
C ASP A 703 -16.45 -16.30 21.64
N GLU A 704 -17.18 -15.27 22.02
CA GLU A 704 -18.51 -15.40 22.60
C GLU A 704 -19.51 -16.02 21.60
N GLN A 705 -19.48 -15.58 20.34
CA GLN A 705 -20.45 -16.04 19.33
C GLN A 705 -20.20 -17.46 18.86
N TYR A 706 -18.94 -17.92 18.85
CA TYR A 706 -18.58 -19.28 18.49
C TYR A 706 -18.43 -20.21 19.71
N ASP A 707 -18.86 -19.78 20.91
CA ASP A 707 -18.75 -20.54 22.16
C ASP A 707 -17.31 -20.98 22.47
N TYR A 708 -16.31 -20.18 22.05
CA TYR A 708 -14.92 -20.46 22.29
C TYR A 708 -14.46 -19.84 23.60
N THR A 709 -13.91 -20.66 24.47
CA THR A 709 -13.23 -20.17 25.67
C THR A 709 -11.72 -20.31 25.45
N PRO A 710 -10.98 -19.19 25.41
CA PRO A 710 -9.53 -19.27 25.33
C PRO A 710 -8.99 -20.14 26.47
N VAL A 711 -8.31 -21.22 26.11
CA VAL A 711 -7.56 -21.97 27.13
C VAL A 711 -6.51 -20.96 27.63
N PRO A 712 -6.51 -20.63 28.92
CA PRO A 712 -5.47 -19.76 29.44
C PRO A 712 -4.14 -20.36 28.99
N SER A 713 -3.42 -19.63 28.13
CA SER A 713 -2.03 -19.97 27.87
C SER A 713 -1.38 -19.89 29.25
N GLY A 714 -1.02 -21.02 29.82
CA GLY A 714 -0.40 -21.10 31.15
C GLY A 714 1.02 -20.49 31.16
N ILE A 715 1.17 -19.39 30.47
CA ILE A 715 2.27 -18.45 30.56
C ILE A 715 1.64 -17.20 31.18
N ASP A 716 1.37 -17.27 32.48
CA ASP A 716 1.45 -16.08 33.30
C ASP A 716 2.78 -15.38 32.96
N ALA A 717 2.71 -14.04 32.88
CA ALA A 717 3.90 -13.20 32.64
C ALA A 717 5.10 -13.78 33.39
N PRO A 718 6.29 -13.88 32.74
CA PRO A 718 7.38 -14.59 33.34
C PRO A 718 7.64 -14.01 34.71
N VAL A 719 7.17 -14.70 35.76
CA VAL A 719 7.76 -14.59 37.07
C VAL A 719 9.21 -14.88 36.78
N ALA A 720 10.09 -13.95 37.14
CA ALA A 720 11.53 -14.12 37.06
C ALA A 720 11.93 -15.33 37.93
N SER A 721 11.63 -16.52 37.41
CA SER A 721 12.14 -17.77 37.94
C SER A 721 13.52 -17.92 37.33
N THR A 722 14.52 -17.89 38.12
CA THR A 722 15.85 -18.37 37.83
C THR A 722 15.69 -19.67 37.05
N SER A 723 15.91 -19.63 35.71
CA SER A 723 15.71 -20.81 34.86
C SER A 723 16.77 -21.85 35.24
N HIS A 724 16.32 -22.93 35.85
CA HIS A 724 17.16 -24.09 36.14
C HIS A 724 17.47 -24.93 34.89
N VAL A 725 17.12 -24.42 33.72
CA VAL A 725 17.26 -25.08 32.41
C VAL A 725 18.15 -24.23 31.51
N SER A 726 19.16 -24.84 30.90
CA SER A 726 19.94 -24.24 29.82
C SER A 726 19.92 -25.15 28.60
N ALA A 727 19.92 -24.54 27.38
CA ALA A 727 19.85 -25.31 26.13
C ALA A 727 20.87 -24.79 25.11
N THR A 728 21.52 -25.71 24.41
CA THR A 728 22.49 -25.41 23.33
C THR A 728 22.18 -26.26 22.09
N GLY A 729 22.19 -25.66 20.93
CA GLY A 729 21.92 -26.33 19.66
C GLY A 729 23.18 -26.87 18.98
N GLY A 730 23.02 -27.95 18.25
CA GLY A 730 24.04 -28.55 17.40
C GLY A 730 23.46 -28.93 16.01
N ARG A 731 24.19 -29.74 15.27
CA ARG A 731 23.73 -30.19 13.95
C ARG A 731 22.67 -31.28 14.12
N GLY A 732 21.39 -30.95 13.94
CA GLY A 732 20.25 -31.85 14.07
C GLY A 732 19.84 -32.21 15.50
N PHE A 733 20.35 -31.50 16.53
CA PHE A 733 20.02 -31.77 17.92
C PHE A 733 20.05 -30.52 18.82
N ILE A 734 19.41 -30.65 20.00
CA ILE A 734 19.52 -29.71 21.12
C ILE A 734 19.98 -30.48 22.36
N ASN A 735 20.98 -29.99 23.06
CA ASN A 735 21.35 -30.42 24.40
C ASN A 735 20.66 -29.54 25.44
N ILE A 736 19.93 -30.14 26.36
CA ILE A 736 19.22 -29.44 27.43
C ILE A 736 19.85 -29.89 28.75
N SER A 737 20.29 -28.94 29.56
CA SER A 737 20.79 -29.18 30.92
C SER A 737 19.82 -28.60 31.93
N ALA A 738 19.51 -29.37 32.99
CA ALA A 738 18.64 -28.94 34.07
C ALA A 738 19.27 -29.30 35.44
N THR A 739 19.07 -28.43 36.43
CA THR A 739 19.60 -28.62 37.79
C THR A 739 18.71 -29.53 38.65
N ALA A 740 17.49 -29.82 38.19
CA ALA A 740 16.55 -30.76 38.80
C ALA A 740 15.68 -31.43 37.71
N PRO A 741 15.13 -32.63 37.99
CA PRO A 741 14.20 -33.28 37.05
C PRO A 741 13.01 -32.36 36.71
N THR A 742 12.76 -32.17 35.41
CA THR A 742 11.73 -31.25 34.91
C THR A 742 11.24 -31.68 33.53
N SER A 743 10.03 -31.24 33.12
CA SER A 743 9.53 -31.38 31.77
C SER A 743 9.77 -30.10 30.99
N VAL A 744 10.32 -30.21 29.78
CA VAL A 744 10.67 -29.07 28.93
C VAL A 744 10.00 -29.22 27.57
N CYS A 745 9.31 -28.16 27.16
CA CYS A 745 8.75 -28.06 25.82
C CYS A 745 9.74 -27.34 24.89
N ILE A 746 9.93 -27.88 23.69
CA ILE A 746 10.72 -27.32 22.60
C ILE A 746 9.73 -26.84 21.55
N TYR A 747 9.73 -25.54 21.24
CA TYR A 747 8.89 -24.95 20.22
C TYR A 747 9.73 -24.52 19.01
N THR A 748 9.15 -24.56 17.82
CA THR A 748 9.72 -23.87 16.65
C THR A 748 9.66 -22.35 16.84
N ALA A 749 10.38 -21.59 16.00
CA ALA A 749 10.29 -20.12 15.99
C ALA A 749 8.86 -19.60 15.74
N ALA A 750 8.01 -20.40 15.10
CA ALA A 750 6.58 -20.11 14.89
C ALA A 750 5.67 -20.46 16.08
N GLY A 751 6.26 -20.85 17.24
CA GLY A 751 5.48 -21.21 18.43
C GLY A 751 4.87 -22.61 18.40
N ILE A 752 5.13 -23.42 17.36
CA ILE A 752 4.60 -24.78 17.26
C ILE A 752 5.40 -25.71 18.15
N LEU A 753 4.72 -26.51 19.00
CA LEU A 753 5.37 -27.51 19.83
C LEU A 753 6.05 -28.56 18.96
N ALA A 754 7.38 -28.55 18.94
CA ALA A 754 8.19 -29.52 18.23
C ALA A 754 8.36 -30.81 19.03
N ARG A 755 8.61 -30.68 20.35
CA ARG A 755 8.75 -31.82 21.30
C ARG A 755 8.49 -31.40 22.73
N ARG A 756 7.99 -32.36 23.54
CA ARG A 756 8.05 -32.34 25.00
C ARG A 756 9.06 -33.38 25.45
N VAL A 757 9.95 -33.02 26.36
CA VAL A 757 11.06 -33.86 26.83
C VAL A 757 11.09 -33.88 28.35
N GLU A 758 11.07 -35.05 28.93
CA GLU A 758 11.29 -35.25 30.36
C GLU A 758 12.78 -35.29 30.64
N ILE A 759 13.28 -34.33 31.42
CA ILE A 759 14.68 -34.20 31.82
C ILE A 759 14.83 -34.92 33.15
N THR A 760 15.29 -36.14 33.12
CA THR A 760 15.55 -36.97 34.33
C THR A 760 17.03 -37.05 34.70
N ARG A 761 17.91 -36.47 33.90
CA ARG A 761 19.37 -36.45 34.06
C ARG A 761 19.85 -34.98 33.92
N PRO A 762 21.02 -34.63 34.51
CA PRO A 762 21.56 -33.26 34.44
C PRO A 762 21.75 -32.72 33.02
N ALA A 763 21.90 -33.60 32.02
CA ALA A 763 21.94 -33.23 30.61
C ALA A 763 21.18 -34.27 29.77
N THR A 764 20.32 -33.81 28.85
CA THR A 764 19.54 -34.64 27.95
C THR A 764 19.71 -34.10 26.53
N ARG A 765 20.02 -34.98 25.57
CA ARG A 765 20.16 -34.68 24.17
C ARG A 765 18.87 -35.05 23.44
N VAL A 766 18.38 -34.12 22.61
CA VAL A 766 17.19 -34.29 21.78
C VAL A 766 17.62 -34.24 20.33
N ASP A 767 17.65 -35.39 19.68
CA ASP A 767 18.05 -35.57 18.27
C ASP A 767 16.86 -35.51 17.31
N GLY A 768 17.14 -35.41 16.00
CA GLY A 768 16.16 -35.50 14.91
C GLY A 768 15.37 -34.19 14.73
N LEU A 769 15.96 -33.05 15.08
CA LEU A 769 15.42 -31.74 14.82
C LEU A 769 15.94 -31.22 13.48
N THR A 770 15.07 -30.64 12.67
CA THR A 770 15.45 -29.97 11.42
C THR A 770 16.24 -28.68 11.72
N ALA A 771 17.10 -28.27 10.78
CA ALA A 771 17.80 -27.00 10.91
C ALA A 771 16.81 -25.85 11.07
N GLY A 772 17.01 -24.99 12.06
CA GLY A 772 16.09 -23.90 12.37
C GLY A 772 16.31 -23.34 13.78
N ILE A 773 15.53 -22.30 14.11
CA ILE A 773 15.50 -21.71 15.45
C ILE A 773 14.41 -22.39 16.26
N TYR A 774 14.76 -22.78 17.49
CA TYR A 774 13.85 -23.37 18.47
C TYR A 774 13.85 -22.54 19.75
N ILE A 775 12.75 -22.60 20.47
CA ILE A 775 12.59 -21.98 21.79
C ILE A 775 12.50 -23.11 22.82
N VAL A 776 13.40 -23.06 23.81
CA VAL A 776 13.47 -24.03 24.91
C VAL A 776 13.42 -23.25 26.21
N GLY A 777 12.29 -23.27 26.90
CA GLY A 777 12.04 -22.35 28.01
C GLY A 777 12.02 -20.90 27.49
N ASN A 778 12.94 -20.08 28.03
CA ASN A 778 13.14 -18.66 27.61
C ASN A 778 14.35 -18.46 26.67
N GLN A 779 14.93 -19.52 26.13
CA GLN A 779 16.15 -19.48 25.33
C GLN A 779 15.88 -19.77 23.86
N LYS A 780 16.43 -18.94 22.96
CA LYS A 780 16.52 -19.22 21.52
C LYS A 780 17.70 -20.15 21.25
N VAL A 781 17.49 -21.24 20.57
CA VAL A 781 18.48 -22.28 20.28
C VAL A 781 18.54 -22.53 18.78
N LEU A 782 19.71 -22.34 18.18
CA LEU A 782 19.92 -22.61 16.74
C LEU A 782 20.33 -24.07 16.55
N VAL A 783 19.54 -24.85 15.81
CA VAL A 783 19.88 -26.17 15.28
C VAL A 783 20.39 -25.98 13.84
N ARG A 784 21.57 -26.54 13.54
CA ARG A 784 22.25 -26.42 12.25
C ARG A 784 22.13 -27.67 11.41
#